data_0faaf80a23e48fe0b3798acd46300728
#
_entry.id   0faaf80a23e48fe0b3798acd46300728
#
_cell.length_a   1.000
_cell.length_b   1.000
_cell.length_c   1.000
_cell.angle_alpha   90.00
_cell.angle_beta   90.00
_cell.angle_gamma   90.00
#
_symmetry.space_group_name_H-M   'P 1'
#
loop_
_entity.id
_entity.type
_entity.pdbx_description
1 polymer ?
#
loop_
_entity_poly.entity_id
_entity_poly.type
_entity_poly.pdbx_seq_one_letter_code
_entity_poly.pdbx_strand_id
1 'polypeptide(L)'
;MRTQVMQCCCLTAVALFLFCSMPLLAQRQDILLNNNWKFRFSHQVQKGSEVRVDLPHTWNAQDALSGKIDYKRGIGNYEKKLFIRPEWQGKRLFLRFEGANSIADVFINRRHIGEHRGGYGAFVFEITGEVDYGKENSIWVRVNNGEQLDVMPLVGDFNFYGGIYRDVHLLITDEVCISPLNYASPGIRLIQDSVSRQYAKVRAVVDLANGNNAGQEAELSIRLLDGEKVVAEQKQKLSLAGKSSVQQELTFEINNPHLWNGRQDPFLYRAEVSLWKGGQLADCVTQPLGLRYYRIDPDKGFFLNGKHLPLQGVCRHQDRSEVGNALRPQHHEEDAALMLEMGVNAVRLAHYPQATYFYNLMDKNGIIVWAEIPFIGPGGYDDKGFVDLPSFRANGKEQLKELIRQHYNHPSICVWGLFNELLESGDNPVEYIKELNELAHQEDATRPTTSASNQMGELNFITDAIAWNRYDGWYGGTPADLGRWLDAMHRDHPEIRIAISEYGAGASIYHQQDSLVKTVPTSWWHPENWQTYYHIENWKTISSRPYVWGSFVWNMFDFGAAHRTEGDRPGVNDKGLVTFDRKVRKDAFYFYKANWNKQEPMLYLAGKRNIMRSQQLQTIIAFTNQPEAELFVNGKSWGKVKADPYAILEWKNVELQPGENEIKVVSGNKKIPLVDSFHCRF
;
A
#
# COMPACT_ATOMS: atom_id res chain seq x y z
N MET A 1 -89.23 2.20 4.50
CA MET A 1 -89.44 1.51 3.23
C MET A 1 -88.21 0.71 2.90
N ARG A 2 -88.43 -0.54 2.71
CA ARG A 2 -87.40 -1.60 2.48
C ARG A 2 -86.68 -1.40 1.17
N THR A 3 -85.39 -1.63 1.09
CA THR A 3 -84.74 -2.11 -0.10
C THR A 3 -83.60 -3.02 0.25
N GLN A 4 -83.55 -4.15 -0.43
CA GLN A 4 -82.75 -5.34 -0.21
C GLN A 4 -81.30 -5.14 -0.59
N VAL A 5 -80.45 -5.81 0.15
CA VAL A 5 -79.05 -6.09 -0.12
C VAL A 5 -78.93 -7.25 -1.09
N MET A 6 -78.23 -7.06 -2.19
CA MET A 6 -77.75 -8.15 -3.07
C MET A 6 -76.26 -8.37 -2.81
N GLN A 7 -75.94 -9.53 -2.22
CA GLN A 7 -74.58 -10.05 -2.05
C GLN A 7 -74.08 -10.57 -3.41
N CYS A 8 -72.98 -9.99 -3.86
CA CYS A 8 -72.20 -10.55 -4.95
C CYS A 8 -70.95 -11.21 -4.39
N CYS A 9 -70.87 -12.52 -4.40
CA CYS A 9 -69.67 -13.28 -4.05
C CYS A 9 -68.62 -13.15 -5.16
N CYS A 10 -67.54 -12.44 -4.94
CA CYS A 10 -66.32 -12.53 -5.74
C CYS A 10 -65.38 -13.51 -5.05
N LEU A 11 -65.19 -14.68 -5.63
CA LEU A 11 -64.09 -15.59 -5.33
C LEU A 11 -62.80 -14.97 -5.86
N THR A 12 -61.95 -14.45 -5.01
CA THR A 12 -60.58 -14.09 -5.31
C THR A 12 -59.71 -15.32 -5.09
N ALA A 13 -59.27 -15.93 -6.18
CA ALA A 13 -58.23 -16.97 -6.16
C ALA A 13 -56.90 -16.33 -5.74
N VAL A 14 -56.45 -16.54 -4.51
CA VAL A 14 -55.10 -16.20 -4.04
C VAL A 14 -54.16 -17.26 -4.61
N ALA A 15 -53.48 -16.92 -5.71
CA ALA A 15 -52.32 -17.67 -6.19
C ALA A 15 -51.19 -17.49 -5.19
N LEU A 16 -50.97 -18.46 -4.32
CA LEU A 16 -49.75 -18.59 -3.51
C LEU A 16 -48.57 -18.83 -4.46
N PHE A 17 -47.81 -17.80 -4.77
CA PHE A 17 -46.47 -17.96 -5.28
C PHE A 17 -45.61 -18.51 -4.12
N LEU A 18 -45.47 -19.81 -4.08
CA LEU A 18 -44.38 -20.47 -3.36
C LEU A 18 -43.07 -20.04 -4.04
N PHE A 19 -42.47 -18.94 -3.55
CA PHE A 19 -41.05 -18.72 -3.74
C PHE A 19 -40.33 -19.87 -3.03
N CYS A 20 -40.01 -20.91 -3.81
CA CYS A 20 -39.06 -21.91 -3.40
C CYS A 20 -37.74 -21.15 -3.19
N SER A 21 -37.43 -20.78 -1.96
CA SER A 21 -36.10 -20.36 -1.55
C SER A 21 -35.20 -21.58 -1.75
N MET A 22 -34.70 -21.76 -2.99
CA MET A 22 -33.57 -22.69 -3.20
C MET A 22 -32.44 -22.18 -2.31
N PRO A 23 -31.82 -23.05 -1.53
CA PRO A 23 -30.71 -22.63 -0.68
C PRO A 23 -29.60 -22.08 -1.57
N LEU A 24 -29.11 -20.89 -1.25
CA LEU A 24 -27.91 -20.22 -1.81
C LEU A 24 -26.59 -21.00 -1.52
N LEU A 25 -26.63 -22.32 -1.53
CA LEU A 25 -25.51 -23.22 -1.17
C LEU A 25 -24.54 -23.49 -2.33
N ALA A 26 -24.80 -22.94 -3.52
CA ALA A 26 -23.97 -23.20 -4.70
C ALA A 26 -22.89 -22.15 -4.95
N GLN A 27 -22.94 -21.00 -4.32
CA GLN A 27 -21.97 -19.90 -4.52
C GLN A 27 -20.85 -19.95 -3.48
N ARG A 28 -19.62 -19.53 -3.89
CA ARG A 28 -18.49 -19.33 -2.97
C ARG A 28 -18.93 -18.53 -1.75
N GLN A 29 -18.59 -19.05 -0.56
CA GLN A 29 -18.75 -18.31 0.69
C GLN A 29 -17.36 -17.88 1.19
N ASP A 30 -17.29 -16.68 1.71
CA ASP A 30 -16.09 -16.13 2.34
C ASP A 30 -16.46 -15.72 3.76
N ILE A 31 -15.92 -16.43 4.75
CA ILE A 31 -16.24 -16.23 6.17
C ILE A 31 -15.03 -15.70 6.88
N LEU A 32 -15.14 -14.48 7.42
CA LEU A 32 -14.10 -13.85 8.22
C LEU A 32 -13.96 -14.55 9.58
N LEU A 33 -12.74 -15.00 9.90
CA LEU A 33 -12.43 -15.73 11.13
C LEU A 33 -11.67 -14.90 12.19
N ASN A 34 -11.77 -13.59 12.17
CA ASN A 34 -10.93 -12.70 12.97
C ASN A 34 -11.19 -12.75 14.48
N ASN A 35 -12.41 -13.07 14.92
CA ASN A 35 -12.79 -12.90 16.30
C ASN A 35 -12.35 -14.07 17.18
N ASN A 36 -12.05 -13.76 18.47
CA ASN A 36 -11.97 -14.71 19.57
C ASN A 36 -10.89 -15.81 19.38
N TRP A 37 -9.67 -15.41 19.03
CA TRP A 37 -8.50 -16.27 19.06
C TRP A 37 -7.90 -16.31 20.46
N LYS A 38 -7.33 -17.45 20.86
CA LYS A 38 -6.46 -17.55 22.01
C LYS A 38 -5.02 -17.34 21.55
N PHE A 39 -4.28 -16.50 22.26
CA PHE A 39 -2.88 -16.21 21.98
C PHE A 39 -2.01 -16.47 23.19
N ARG A 40 -0.81 -17.05 22.99
CA ARG A 40 0.26 -17.16 23.98
C ARG A 40 1.61 -17.27 23.31
N PHE A 41 2.66 -16.86 24.02
CA PHE A 41 4.02 -17.15 23.59
C PHE A 41 4.43 -18.59 23.94
N SER A 42 5.34 -19.19 23.13
CA SER A 42 5.82 -20.56 23.35
C SER A 42 6.54 -20.76 24.69
N HIS A 43 7.21 -19.72 25.22
CA HIS A 43 7.90 -19.78 26.53
C HIS A 43 6.94 -19.62 27.73
N GLN A 44 5.69 -19.24 27.52
CA GLN A 44 4.67 -19.11 28.56
C GLN A 44 3.96 -20.45 28.74
N VAL A 45 4.49 -21.33 29.56
CA VAL A 45 3.97 -22.69 29.73
C VAL A 45 2.93 -22.81 30.86
N GLN A 46 2.75 -21.74 31.65
CA GLN A 46 1.80 -21.76 32.77
C GLN A 46 0.36 -21.81 32.26
N LYS A 47 -0.46 -22.67 32.90
CA LYS A 47 -1.88 -22.75 32.61
C LYS A 47 -2.55 -21.42 32.95
N GLY A 48 -3.28 -20.83 31.98
CA GLY A 48 -3.93 -19.53 32.14
C GLY A 48 -3.12 -18.33 31.66
N SER A 49 -1.95 -18.53 31.02
CA SER A 49 -1.17 -17.47 30.37
C SER A 49 -1.74 -17.05 29.00
N GLU A 50 -2.80 -17.72 28.54
CA GLU A 50 -3.46 -17.43 27.26
C GLU A 50 -4.32 -16.17 27.40
N VAL A 51 -4.20 -15.29 26.41
CA VAL A 51 -5.08 -14.11 26.27
C VAL A 51 -6.00 -14.28 25.07
N ARG A 52 -7.17 -13.67 25.12
CA ARG A 52 -8.06 -13.59 23.95
C ARG A 52 -7.72 -12.37 23.14
N VAL A 53 -7.61 -12.56 21.82
CA VAL A 53 -7.32 -11.52 20.87
C VAL A 53 -8.25 -11.63 19.66
N ASP A 54 -8.53 -10.49 19.05
CA ASP A 54 -9.13 -10.44 17.72
C ASP A 54 -8.08 -10.04 16.70
N LEU A 55 -8.16 -10.63 15.50
CA LEU A 55 -7.30 -10.27 14.38
C LEU A 55 -7.83 -9.00 13.69
N PRO A 56 -6.97 -8.23 13.06
CA PRO A 56 -5.50 -8.29 13.03
C PRO A 56 -4.85 -8.11 14.40
N HIS A 57 -3.78 -8.86 14.67
CA HIS A 57 -3.07 -8.81 15.95
C HIS A 57 -1.55 -8.89 15.77
N THR A 58 -0.82 -8.03 16.45
CA THR A 58 0.64 -8.13 16.63
C THR A 58 0.99 -8.04 18.11
N TRP A 59 1.98 -8.82 18.54
CA TRP A 59 2.38 -8.84 19.95
C TRP A 59 3.40 -7.78 20.35
N ASN A 60 4.02 -7.09 19.38
CA ASN A 60 5.05 -6.09 19.61
C ASN A 60 4.68 -4.68 19.06
N ALA A 61 3.40 -4.36 18.98
CA ALA A 61 2.91 -3.06 18.53
C ALA A 61 3.49 -1.87 19.31
N GLN A 62 3.72 -2.03 20.62
CA GLN A 62 4.15 -0.97 21.52
C GLN A 62 5.66 -0.96 21.79
N ASP A 63 6.39 -1.95 21.29
CA ASP A 63 7.81 -2.12 21.63
C ASP A 63 8.66 -0.94 21.12
N ALA A 64 8.38 -0.46 19.90
CA ALA A 64 9.02 0.74 19.33
C ALA A 64 8.84 1.99 20.21
N LEU A 65 7.73 2.07 20.93
CA LEU A 65 7.35 3.25 21.73
C LEU A 65 7.84 3.17 23.17
N SER A 66 8.44 2.05 23.56
CA SER A 66 8.92 1.83 24.93
C SER A 66 10.27 2.49 25.24
N GLY A 67 10.93 3.06 24.23
CA GLY A 67 12.29 3.62 24.35
C GLY A 67 13.39 2.55 24.46
N LYS A 68 13.06 1.28 24.24
CA LYS A 68 14.04 0.18 24.17
C LYS A 68 14.51 0.04 22.73
N ILE A 69 15.80 -0.21 22.55
CA ILE A 69 16.42 -0.41 21.23
C ILE A 69 15.95 -1.72 20.58
N ASP A 70 15.41 -2.65 21.38
CA ASP A 70 14.97 -3.97 20.92
C ASP A 70 13.44 -4.13 21.06
N TYR A 71 12.89 -5.03 20.27
CA TYR A 71 11.49 -5.42 20.31
C TYR A 71 11.34 -6.94 20.35
N LYS A 72 10.20 -7.41 20.85
CA LYS A 72 9.99 -8.83 21.15
C LYS A 72 9.88 -9.67 19.90
N ARG A 73 10.88 -10.51 19.66
CA ARG A 73 10.88 -11.57 18.65
C ARG A 73 10.68 -12.94 19.30
N GLY A 74 10.14 -13.89 18.55
CA GLY A 74 9.96 -15.25 19.01
C GLY A 74 8.75 -15.94 18.40
N ILE A 75 8.26 -16.97 19.10
CA ILE A 75 7.16 -17.81 18.62
C ILE A 75 5.89 -17.52 19.40
N GLY A 76 4.86 -17.05 18.68
CA GLY A 76 3.50 -16.89 19.16
C GLY A 76 2.59 -18.00 18.65
N ASN A 77 1.71 -18.48 19.52
CA ASN A 77 0.74 -19.53 19.20
C ASN A 77 -0.67 -18.94 19.25
N TYR A 78 -1.41 -19.15 18.18
CA TYR A 78 -2.81 -18.78 18.03
C TYR A 78 -3.66 -20.04 17.97
N GLU A 79 -4.75 -20.08 18.72
CA GLU A 79 -5.70 -21.19 18.69
C GLU A 79 -7.13 -20.66 18.52
N LYS A 80 -7.89 -21.29 17.62
CA LYS A 80 -9.31 -21.04 17.41
C LYS A 80 -10.09 -22.32 17.30
N LYS A 81 -11.26 -22.34 17.95
CA LYS A 81 -12.27 -23.38 17.74
C LYS A 81 -13.24 -22.94 16.66
N LEU A 82 -13.47 -23.82 15.69
CA LEU A 82 -14.34 -23.57 14.55
C LEU A 82 -15.30 -24.74 14.34
N PHE A 83 -16.61 -24.48 14.42
CA PHE A 83 -17.62 -25.47 14.08
C PHE A 83 -17.75 -25.57 12.55
N ILE A 84 -17.47 -26.76 12.00
CA ILE A 84 -17.62 -27.03 10.56
C ILE A 84 -19.01 -27.62 10.34
N ARG A 85 -19.83 -26.90 9.56
CA ARG A 85 -21.23 -27.23 9.36
C ARG A 85 -21.40 -28.54 8.54
N PRO A 86 -22.37 -29.38 8.85
CA PRO A 86 -22.63 -30.61 8.10
C PRO A 86 -22.91 -30.37 6.62
N GLU A 87 -23.59 -29.25 6.28
CA GLU A 87 -23.96 -28.89 4.91
C GLU A 87 -22.78 -28.54 4.01
N TRP A 88 -21.59 -28.36 4.57
CA TRP A 88 -20.35 -28.14 3.82
C TRP A 88 -19.68 -29.46 3.38
N GLN A 89 -20.20 -30.60 3.79
CA GLN A 89 -19.73 -31.89 3.30
C GLN A 89 -19.95 -32.00 1.77
N GLY A 90 -18.91 -32.37 1.02
CA GLY A 90 -18.93 -32.35 -0.45
C GLY A 90 -18.59 -30.96 -1.04
N LYS A 91 -18.16 -30.02 -0.22
CA LYS A 91 -17.56 -28.74 -0.64
C LYS A 91 -16.06 -28.74 -0.37
N ARG A 92 -15.34 -27.86 -1.04
CA ARG A 92 -13.92 -27.59 -0.72
C ARG A 92 -13.80 -26.47 0.28
N LEU A 93 -12.97 -26.66 1.28
CA LEU A 93 -12.72 -25.70 2.36
C LEU A 93 -11.26 -25.26 2.29
N PHE A 94 -11.05 -23.94 2.25
CA PHE A 94 -9.72 -23.35 2.22
C PHE A 94 -9.57 -22.38 3.38
N LEU A 95 -8.49 -22.50 4.13
CA LEU A 95 -8.10 -21.56 5.17
C LEU A 95 -7.08 -20.59 4.57
N ARG A 96 -7.48 -19.30 4.43
CA ARG A 96 -6.69 -18.25 3.82
C ARG A 96 -6.26 -17.25 4.88
N PHE A 97 -4.98 -16.89 4.87
CA PHE A 97 -4.37 -15.85 5.68
C PHE A 97 -3.92 -14.71 4.78
N GLU A 98 -4.31 -13.49 5.07
CA GLU A 98 -3.87 -12.30 4.32
C GLU A 98 -2.44 -11.86 4.70
N GLY A 99 -1.89 -12.36 5.80
CA GLY A 99 -0.50 -12.16 6.22
C GLY A 99 -0.23 -12.58 7.66
N ALA A 100 0.89 -13.25 7.85
CA ALA A 100 1.44 -13.60 9.18
C ALA A 100 2.96 -13.53 9.14
N ASN A 101 3.58 -12.82 10.08
CA ASN A 101 5.00 -12.51 9.97
C ASN A 101 5.83 -13.26 11.03
N SER A 102 6.84 -14.01 10.60
CA SER A 102 7.45 -14.19 9.27
C SER A 102 7.24 -15.61 8.72
N ILE A 103 7.18 -16.62 9.61
CA ILE A 103 6.95 -18.03 9.30
C ILE A 103 5.70 -18.47 10.03
N ALA A 104 4.78 -19.12 9.32
CA ALA A 104 3.52 -19.59 9.88
C ALA A 104 3.34 -21.09 9.61
N ASP A 105 3.29 -21.91 10.68
CA ASP A 105 2.85 -23.30 10.62
C ASP A 105 1.38 -23.41 10.98
N VAL A 106 0.59 -24.10 10.16
CA VAL A 106 -0.84 -24.28 10.35
C VAL A 106 -1.18 -25.71 10.65
N PHE A 107 -2.02 -25.92 11.67
CA PHE A 107 -2.47 -27.24 12.11
C PHE A 107 -4.00 -27.25 12.23
N ILE A 108 -4.62 -28.34 11.77
CA ILE A 108 -6.04 -28.65 11.97
C ILE A 108 -6.14 -29.94 12.78
N ASN A 109 -6.88 -29.90 13.88
CA ASN A 109 -7.06 -31.07 14.78
C ASN A 109 -5.71 -31.75 15.14
N ARG A 110 -4.66 -30.95 15.37
CA ARG A 110 -3.27 -31.36 15.66
C ARG A 110 -2.51 -31.96 14.47
N ARG A 111 -3.08 -32.04 13.27
CA ARG A 111 -2.35 -32.43 12.05
C ARG A 111 -1.70 -31.19 11.44
N HIS A 112 -0.44 -31.30 11.09
CA HIS A 112 0.27 -30.24 10.36
C HIS A 112 -0.24 -30.20 8.91
N ILE A 113 -0.72 -29.04 8.48
CA ILE A 113 -1.30 -28.83 7.16
C ILE A 113 -0.24 -28.26 6.20
N GLY A 114 0.58 -27.34 6.71
CA GLY A 114 1.65 -26.72 5.93
C GLY A 114 2.32 -25.57 6.65
N GLU A 115 3.42 -25.10 6.06
CA GLU A 115 4.20 -23.96 6.48
C GLU A 115 4.20 -22.90 5.37
N HIS A 116 4.11 -21.64 5.73
CA HIS A 116 4.38 -20.51 4.84
C HIS A 116 5.57 -19.70 5.36
N ARG A 117 6.51 -19.37 4.47
CA ARG A 117 7.76 -18.65 4.75
C ARG A 117 7.81 -17.35 3.98
N GLY A 118 7.49 -16.25 4.65
CA GLY A 118 7.39 -14.90 4.11
C GLY A 118 6.37 -14.10 4.91
N GLY A 119 6.74 -12.88 5.33
CA GLY A 119 5.92 -12.14 6.29
C GLY A 119 4.79 -11.32 5.67
N TYR A 120 4.75 -11.15 4.35
CA TYR A 120 3.99 -10.05 3.75
C TYR A 120 3.03 -10.48 2.63
N GLY A 121 3.17 -11.68 2.08
CA GLY A 121 2.23 -12.28 1.14
C GLY A 121 1.05 -12.95 1.84
N ALA A 122 -0.06 -13.11 1.13
CA ALA A 122 -1.15 -13.98 1.55
C ALA A 122 -0.80 -15.44 1.25
N PHE A 123 -1.36 -16.37 2.03
CA PHE A 123 -1.22 -17.80 1.79
C PHE A 123 -2.52 -18.55 2.09
N VAL A 124 -2.67 -19.73 1.52
CA VAL A 124 -3.90 -20.52 1.61
C VAL A 124 -3.59 -22.00 1.66
N PHE A 125 -4.30 -22.72 2.52
CA PHE A 125 -4.25 -24.20 2.59
C PHE A 125 -5.64 -24.78 2.40
N GLU A 126 -5.74 -25.84 1.61
CA GLU A 126 -6.97 -26.63 1.55
C GLU A 126 -7.06 -27.54 2.79
N ILE A 127 -8.20 -27.48 3.48
CA ILE A 127 -8.44 -28.23 4.72
C ILE A 127 -9.61 -29.22 4.59
N THR A 128 -10.12 -29.45 3.40
CA THR A 128 -11.31 -30.28 3.11
C THR A 128 -11.23 -31.66 3.75
N GLY A 129 -10.07 -32.34 3.63
CA GLY A 129 -9.84 -33.68 4.15
C GLY A 129 -9.40 -33.76 5.62
N GLU A 130 -9.23 -32.61 6.26
CA GLU A 130 -8.59 -32.52 7.59
C GLU A 130 -9.58 -32.12 8.69
N VAL A 131 -10.82 -31.84 8.31
CA VAL A 131 -11.86 -31.38 9.24
C VAL A 131 -12.91 -32.46 9.51
N ASP A 132 -13.48 -32.43 10.69
CA ASP A 132 -14.66 -33.21 11.09
C ASP A 132 -15.92 -32.35 10.86
N TYR A 133 -16.81 -32.81 9.99
CA TYR A 133 -18.08 -32.15 9.70
C TYR A 133 -19.10 -32.38 10.85
N GLY A 134 -19.91 -31.36 11.13
CA GLY A 134 -20.89 -31.41 12.22
C GLY A 134 -20.26 -31.30 13.62
N LYS A 135 -18.98 -30.94 13.70
CA LYS A 135 -18.24 -30.87 14.95
C LYS A 135 -17.41 -29.60 15.07
N GLU A 136 -16.94 -29.33 16.28
CA GLU A 136 -15.92 -28.31 16.54
C GLU A 136 -14.54 -28.86 16.19
N ASN A 137 -13.82 -28.10 15.35
CA ASN A 137 -12.44 -28.38 14.95
C ASN A 137 -11.49 -27.37 15.60
N SER A 138 -10.26 -27.76 15.84
CA SER A 138 -9.20 -26.89 16.36
C SER A 138 -8.32 -26.40 15.21
N ILE A 139 -8.21 -25.09 15.04
CA ILE A 139 -7.19 -24.44 14.22
C ILE A 139 -6.10 -23.98 15.17
N TRP A 140 -4.86 -24.38 14.92
CA TRP A 140 -3.69 -23.90 15.65
C TRP A 140 -2.68 -23.35 14.64
N VAL A 141 -2.18 -22.12 14.90
CA VAL A 141 -1.19 -21.46 14.07
C VAL A 141 -0.01 -21.04 14.93
N ARG A 142 1.16 -21.51 14.56
CA ARG A 142 2.43 -21.12 15.17
C ARG A 142 3.11 -20.09 14.29
N VAL A 143 3.30 -18.87 14.78
CA VAL A 143 3.92 -17.78 14.04
C VAL A 143 5.26 -17.44 14.69
N ASN A 144 6.32 -17.36 13.88
CA ASN A 144 7.67 -17.05 14.31
C ASN A 144 8.22 -15.82 13.56
N ASN A 145 8.54 -14.73 14.28
CA ASN A 145 9.24 -13.56 13.73
C ASN A 145 10.71 -13.47 14.20
N GLY A 146 11.27 -14.57 14.71
CA GLY A 146 12.70 -14.67 15.00
C GLY A 146 13.56 -14.57 13.74
N GLU A 147 14.83 -14.31 13.91
CA GLU A 147 15.77 -14.19 12.81
C GLU A 147 15.90 -15.51 12.03
N GLN A 148 15.85 -15.40 10.71
CA GLN A 148 15.98 -16.51 9.77
C GLN A 148 16.86 -16.04 8.61
N LEU A 149 17.96 -16.75 8.35
CA LEU A 149 18.89 -16.37 7.26
C LEU A 149 18.35 -16.72 5.87
N ASP A 150 17.27 -17.45 5.79
CA ASP A 150 16.67 -17.92 4.54
C ASP A 150 15.27 -17.39 4.27
N VAL A 151 14.86 -16.32 4.98
CA VAL A 151 13.56 -15.64 4.77
C VAL A 151 13.78 -14.14 4.68
N MET A 152 13.41 -13.53 3.55
CA MET A 152 13.41 -12.07 3.39
C MET A 152 12.36 -11.40 4.28
N PRO A 153 12.66 -10.21 4.85
CA PRO A 153 13.92 -9.47 4.85
C PRO A 153 14.85 -9.94 5.98
N LEU A 154 16.18 -9.82 5.80
CA LEU A 154 17.16 -10.09 6.85
C LEU A 154 17.32 -8.88 7.77
N VAL A 155 17.29 -7.68 7.20
CA VAL A 155 17.48 -6.39 7.87
C VAL A 155 16.45 -5.39 7.37
N GLY A 156 16.33 -4.25 8.05
CA GLY A 156 15.49 -3.12 7.61
C GLY A 156 15.39 -2.04 8.67
N ASP A 157 15.28 -0.78 8.22
CA ASP A 157 15.06 0.38 9.10
C ASP A 157 13.58 0.49 9.52
N PHE A 158 13.00 -0.63 9.98
CA PHE A 158 11.62 -0.72 10.47
C PHE A 158 11.44 -1.95 11.35
N ASN A 159 10.34 -2.01 12.11
CA ASN A 159 10.07 -3.12 13.01
C ASN A 159 9.52 -4.35 12.27
N PHE A 160 10.07 -5.53 12.58
CA PHE A 160 9.54 -6.82 12.14
C PHE A 160 8.45 -7.26 13.12
N TYR A 161 7.26 -6.67 12.94
CA TYR A 161 6.12 -6.98 13.78
C TYR A 161 5.70 -8.43 13.63
N GLY A 162 5.54 -9.16 14.74
CA GLY A 162 5.15 -10.56 14.73
C GLY A 162 3.66 -10.78 14.98
N GLY A 163 3.10 -11.81 14.37
CA GLY A 163 1.72 -12.21 14.59
C GLY A 163 0.91 -12.45 13.32
N ILE A 164 -0.36 -12.83 13.50
CA ILE A 164 -1.37 -12.84 12.43
C ILE A 164 -1.93 -11.42 12.34
N TYR A 165 -1.26 -10.58 11.57
CA TYR A 165 -1.48 -9.14 11.56
C TYR A 165 -2.39 -8.65 10.42
N ARG A 166 -2.99 -9.58 9.67
CA ARG A 166 -4.05 -9.37 8.67
C ARG A 166 -5.17 -10.39 8.86
N ASP A 167 -6.19 -10.27 8.06
CA ASP A 167 -7.41 -11.07 8.16
C ASP A 167 -7.17 -12.56 7.89
N VAL A 168 -8.02 -13.40 8.49
CA VAL A 168 -8.09 -14.85 8.23
C VAL A 168 -9.49 -15.20 7.75
N HIS A 169 -9.57 -15.96 6.67
CA HIS A 169 -10.82 -16.33 6.02
C HIS A 169 -10.96 -17.84 5.88
N LEU A 170 -12.21 -18.32 5.98
CA LEU A 170 -12.60 -19.63 5.51
C LEU A 170 -13.36 -19.47 4.20
N LEU A 171 -12.77 -19.95 3.10
CA LEU A 171 -13.44 -20.01 1.81
C LEU A 171 -14.08 -21.37 1.64
N ILE A 172 -15.36 -21.39 1.25
CA ILE A 172 -16.11 -22.62 0.94
C ILE A 172 -16.54 -22.53 -0.52
N THR A 173 -16.17 -23.52 -1.34
CA THR A 173 -16.48 -23.57 -2.77
C THR A 173 -17.15 -24.88 -3.14
N ASP A 174 -17.70 -24.96 -4.35
CA ASP A 174 -18.02 -26.25 -4.98
C ASP A 174 -16.72 -27.04 -5.20
N GLU A 175 -16.84 -28.35 -5.44
CA GLU A 175 -15.69 -29.19 -5.83
C GLU A 175 -15.10 -28.73 -7.18
N VAL A 176 -15.95 -28.20 -8.08
CA VAL A 176 -15.52 -27.50 -9.30
C VAL A 176 -15.52 -26.02 -9.05
N CYS A 177 -14.33 -25.42 -9.02
CA CYS A 177 -14.17 -24.02 -8.59
C CYS A 177 -13.05 -23.28 -9.33
N ILE A 178 -13.05 -21.96 -9.21
CA ILE A 178 -11.90 -21.11 -9.50
C ILE A 178 -10.92 -21.24 -8.33
N SER A 179 -9.73 -21.78 -8.61
CA SER A 179 -8.80 -22.20 -7.57
C SER A 179 -8.11 -21.01 -6.86
N PRO A 180 -8.14 -20.95 -5.52
CA PRO A 180 -7.33 -19.97 -4.77
C PRO A 180 -5.90 -20.45 -4.50
N LEU A 181 -5.53 -21.68 -4.91
CA LEU A 181 -4.28 -22.33 -4.52
C LEU A 181 -3.05 -21.83 -5.27
N ASN A 182 -3.21 -21.09 -6.37
CA ASN A 182 -2.12 -20.53 -7.11
C ASN A 182 -1.59 -19.28 -6.38
N TYR A 183 -0.68 -19.47 -5.42
CA TYR A 183 -0.07 -18.39 -4.59
C TYR A 183 -1.10 -17.51 -3.86
N ALA A 184 -2.20 -18.08 -3.41
CA ALA A 184 -3.32 -17.35 -2.82
C ALA A 184 -3.84 -16.18 -3.69
N SER A 185 -3.62 -16.23 -5.00
CA SER A 185 -4.14 -15.26 -5.96
C SER A 185 -5.67 -15.38 -6.07
N PRO A 186 -6.36 -14.42 -6.70
CA PRO A 186 -7.80 -14.54 -6.94
C PRO A 186 -8.18 -15.68 -7.92
N GLY A 187 -7.18 -16.39 -8.49
CA GLY A 187 -7.38 -17.43 -9.50
C GLY A 187 -7.71 -16.87 -10.88
N ILE A 188 -7.54 -15.58 -11.09
CA ILE A 188 -7.85 -14.87 -12.34
C ILE A 188 -6.75 -13.83 -12.59
N ARG A 189 -6.19 -13.82 -13.81
CA ARG A 189 -5.30 -12.78 -14.31
C ARG A 189 -5.91 -12.12 -15.54
N LEU A 190 -6.04 -10.81 -15.53
CA LEU A 190 -6.58 -9.99 -16.61
C LEU A 190 -5.43 -9.29 -17.35
N ILE A 191 -4.89 -9.94 -18.35
CA ILE A 191 -3.71 -9.50 -19.11
C ILE A 191 -4.14 -8.52 -20.18
N GLN A 192 -3.64 -7.29 -20.13
CA GLN A 192 -3.90 -6.25 -21.11
C GLN A 192 -2.91 -6.39 -22.27
N ASP A 193 -3.24 -7.22 -23.27
CA ASP A 193 -2.35 -7.47 -24.42
C ASP A 193 -2.13 -6.20 -25.27
N SER A 194 -3.15 -5.36 -25.40
CA SER A 194 -3.04 -4.05 -26.00
C SER A 194 -4.13 -3.11 -25.49
N VAL A 195 -3.77 -1.86 -25.24
CA VAL A 195 -4.71 -0.82 -24.81
C VAL A 195 -4.39 0.49 -25.53
N SER A 196 -5.41 1.12 -26.08
CA SER A 196 -5.41 2.46 -26.65
C SER A 196 -6.72 3.17 -26.32
N ARG A 197 -6.88 4.40 -26.78
CA ARG A 197 -8.16 5.12 -26.62
C ARG A 197 -9.28 4.55 -27.49
N GLN A 198 -8.93 3.87 -28.59
CA GLN A 198 -9.90 3.33 -29.55
C GLN A 198 -10.20 1.85 -29.33
N TYR A 199 -9.27 1.13 -28.70
CA TYR A 199 -9.35 -0.31 -28.64
C TYR A 199 -8.57 -0.87 -27.44
N ALA A 200 -9.13 -1.91 -26.83
CA ALA A 200 -8.41 -2.75 -25.86
C ALA A 200 -8.66 -4.23 -26.14
N LYS A 201 -7.60 -5.00 -26.01
CA LYS A 201 -7.64 -6.47 -26.02
C LYS A 201 -7.16 -6.99 -24.68
N VAL A 202 -8.02 -7.79 -24.02
CA VAL A 202 -7.75 -8.34 -22.71
C VAL A 202 -7.91 -9.86 -22.75
N ARG A 203 -6.91 -10.53 -22.23
CA ARG A 203 -6.88 -11.98 -22.09
C ARG A 203 -7.03 -12.33 -20.60
N ALA A 204 -8.10 -13.05 -20.28
CA ALA A 204 -8.33 -13.55 -18.93
C ALA A 204 -7.81 -14.99 -18.83
N VAL A 205 -6.90 -15.22 -17.92
CA VAL A 205 -6.38 -16.54 -17.55
C VAL A 205 -7.00 -16.93 -16.22
N VAL A 206 -7.74 -18.05 -16.21
CA VAL A 206 -8.51 -18.52 -15.06
C VAL A 206 -7.97 -19.85 -14.58
N ASP A 207 -7.63 -19.96 -13.31
CA ASP A 207 -7.19 -21.20 -12.66
C ASP A 207 -8.42 -21.99 -12.22
N LEU A 208 -8.71 -23.09 -12.87
CA LEU A 208 -9.85 -23.95 -12.60
C LEU A 208 -9.41 -25.24 -11.91
N ALA A 209 -10.23 -25.77 -11.00
CA ALA A 209 -9.97 -27.02 -10.33
C ALA A 209 -11.25 -27.90 -10.24
N ASN A 210 -11.07 -29.21 -10.42
CA ASN A 210 -12.09 -30.21 -10.15
C ASN A 210 -11.62 -31.13 -9.01
N GLY A 211 -12.24 -31.00 -7.84
CA GLY A 211 -11.98 -31.85 -6.67
C GLY A 211 -12.68 -33.23 -6.72
N ASN A 212 -13.58 -33.46 -7.66
CA ASN A 212 -14.24 -34.76 -7.81
C ASN A 212 -13.28 -35.82 -8.32
N ASN A 213 -13.59 -37.10 -8.09
CA ASN A 213 -12.86 -38.23 -8.68
C ASN A 213 -13.17 -38.40 -10.17
N ALA A 214 -14.39 -38.06 -10.61
CA ALA A 214 -14.84 -38.17 -12.01
C ALA A 214 -14.68 -36.82 -12.73
N GLY A 215 -14.55 -36.89 -14.06
CA GLY A 215 -14.59 -35.72 -14.93
C GLY A 215 -15.93 -34.97 -14.81
N GLN A 216 -15.88 -33.67 -14.98
CA GLN A 216 -17.05 -32.79 -14.90
C GLN A 216 -17.10 -31.84 -16.10
N GLU A 217 -18.30 -31.76 -16.71
CA GLU A 217 -18.59 -30.72 -17.70
C GLU A 217 -18.94 -29.42 -17.00
N ALA A 218 -18.36 -28.35 -17.48
CA ALA A 218 -18.55 -26.99 -16.94
C ALA A 218 -18.65 -25.96 -18.06
N GLU A 219 -19.20 -24.81 -17.76
CA GLU A 219 -19.16 -23.61 -18.61
C GLU A 219 -18.51 -22.47 -17.85
N LEU A 220 -17.44 -21.95 -18.40
CA LEU A 220 -16.78 -20.72 -17.91
C LEU A 220 -17.40 -19.53 -18.65
N SER A 221 -17.86 -18.53 -17.89
CA SER A 221 -18.38 -17.27 -18.41
C SER A 221 -17.63 -16.10 -17.79
N ILE A 222 -17.19 -15.16 -18.63
CA ILE A 222 -16.58 -13.92 -18.17
C ILE A 222 -17.41 -12.77 -18.73
N ARG A 223 -17.92 -11.92 -17.83
CA ARG A 223 -18.63 -10.68 -18.17
C ARG A 223 -17.84 -9.49 -17.70
N LEU A 224 -17.65 -8.54 -18.59
CA LEU A 224 -17.09 -7.24 -18.24
C LEU A 224 -18.22 -6.23 -18.14
N LEU A 225 -18.33 -5.55 -16.99
CA LEU A 225 -19.42 -4.65 -16.69
C LEU A 225 -18.91 -3.23 -16.46
N ASP A 226 -19.65 -2.27 -17.02
CA ASP A 226 -19.61 -0.84 -16.71
C ASP A 226 -20.88 -0.53 -15.89
N GLY A 227 -20.73 -0.41 -14.57
CA GLY A 227 -21.88 -0.46 -13.66
C GLY A 227 -22.61 -1.78 -13.79
N GLU A 228 -23.88 -1.73 -14.20
CA GLU A 228 -24.71 -2.92 -14.48
C GLU A 228 -24.74 -3.31 -15.97
N LYS A 229 -24.15 -2.50 -16.86
CA LYS A 229 -24.13 -2.75 -18.30
C LYS A 229 -23.01 -3.72 -18.65
N VAL A 230 -23.35 -4.83 -19.30
CA VAL A 230 -22.36 -5.75 -19.90
C VAL A 230 -21.78 -5.09 -21.16
N VAL A 231 -20.48 -4.86 -21.17
CA VAL A 231 -19.74 -4.27 -22.29
C VAL A 231 -19.01 -5.31 -23.14
N ALA A 232 -18.67 -6.45 -22.55
CA ALA A 232 -18.15 -7.62 -23.25
C ALA A 232 -18.51 -8.89 -22.48
N GLU A 233 -18.71 -9.99 -23.20
CA GLU A 233 -18.98 -11.29 -22.62
C GLU A 233 -18.32 -12.38 -23.47
N GLN A 234 -17.75 -13.39 -22.79
CA GLN A 234 -17.22 -14.61 -23.41
C GLN A 234 -17.67 -15.82 -22.61
N LYS A 235 -17.98 -16.91 -23.31
CA LYS A 235 -18.37 -18.18 -22.71
C LYS A 235 -17.66 -19.33 -23.39
N GLN A 236 -17.30 -20.32 -22.61
CA GLN A 236 -16.66 -21.54 -23.12
C GLN A 236 -17.11 -22.77 -22.32
N LYS A 237 -17.56 -23.78 -23.02
CA LYS A 237 -17.80 -25.13 -22.47
C LYS A 237 -16.47 -25.87 -22.39
N LEU A 238 -16.26 -26.57 -21.30
CA LEU A 238 -15.01 -27.29 -21.03
C LEU A 238 -15.29 -28.54 -20.22
N SER A 239 -14.42 -29.54 -20.37
CA SER A 239 -14.42 -30.76 -19.58
C SER A 239 -13.21 -30.74 -18.65
N LEU A 240 -13.45 -30.85 -17.36
CA LEU A 240 -12.43 -30.90 -16.31
C LEU A 240 -12.25 -32.36 -15.85
N ALA A 241 -11.08 -32.93 -16.07
CA ALA A 241 -10.76 -34.26 -15.58
C ALA A 241 -10.91 -34.36 -14.06
N GLY A 242 -11.14 -35.55 -13.53
CA GLY A 242 -11.20 -35.75 -12.08
C GLY A 242 -9.86 -35.44 -11.40
N LYS A 243 -9.90 -34.85 -10.21
CA LYS A 243 -8.71 -34.47 -9.43
C LYS A 243 -7.66 -33.64 -10.23
N SER A 244 -8.16 -32.71 -11.05
CA SER A 244 -7.30 -31.90 -11.93
C SER A 244 -7.36 -30.40 -11.60
N SER A 245 -6.30 -29.71 -11.98
CA SER A 245 -6.25 -28.25 -12.06
C SER A 245 -5.75 -27.86 -13.45
N VAL A 246 -6.42 -26.91 -14.09
CA VAL A 246 -6.08 -26.43 -15.44
C VAL A 246 -6.20 -24.92 -15.50
N GLN A 247 -5.44 -24.29 -16.39
CA GLN A 247 -5.61 -22.89 -16.76
C GLN A 247 -6.44 -22.81 -18.03
N GLN A 248 -7.44 -21.92 -18.03
CA GLN A 248 -8.27 -21.65 -19.19
C GLN A 248 -8.14 -20.19 -19.59
N GLU A 249 -7.97 -19.94 -20.88
CA GLU A 249 -7.86 -18.59 -21.42
C GLU A 249 -9.10 -18.19 -22.21
N LEU A 250 -9.59 -16.97 -21.99
CA LEU A 250 -10.63 -16.32 -22.78
C LEU A 250 -10.17 -14.92 -23.15
N THR A 251 -10.39 -14.51 -24.39
CA THR A 251 -10.00 -13.18 -24.88
C THR A 251 -11.24 -12.37 -25.21
N PHE A 252 -11.26 -11.11 -24.85
CA PHE A 252 -12.30 -10.16 -25.24
C PHE A 252 -11.69 -8.85 -25.72
N GLU A 253 -12.45 -8.16 -26.56
CA GLU A 253 -12.09 -6.91 -27.20
C GLU A 253 -13.12 -5.83 -26.81
N ILE A 254 -12.63 -4.61 -26.60
CA ILE A 254 -13.45 -3.49 -26.18
C ILE A 254 -13.14 -2.33 -27.11
N ASN A 255 -14.15 -1.86 -27.85
CA ASN A 255 -14.03 -0.69 -28.70
C ASN A 255 -14.30 0.58 -27.87
N ASN A 256 -13.47 1.60 -28.05
CA ASN A 256 -13.53 2.87 -27.33
C ASN A 256 -13.61 2.68 -25.80
N PRO A 257 -12.64 1.99 -25.19
CA PRO A 257 -12.69 1.68 -23.77
C PRO A 257 -12.64 2.94 -22.92
N HIS A 258 -13.32 2.92 -21.78
CA HIS A 258 -13.13 3.92 -20.73
C HIS A 258 -11.83 3.56 -19.98
N LEU A 259 -10.84 4.46 -20.05
CA LEU A 259 -9.52 4.21 -19.50
C LEU A 259 -9.45 4.61 -18.02
N TRP A 260 -8.73 3.84 -17.23
CA TRP A 260 -8.27 4.24 -15.91
C TRP A 260 -7.19 5.32 -16.07
N ASN A 261 -7.50 6.56 -15.69
CA ASN A 261 -6.67 7.73 -15.97
C ASN A 261 -6.11 8.37 -14.68
N GLY A 262 -5.67 7.53 -13.73
CA GLY A 262 -5.14 8.02 -12.47
C GLY A 262 -6.16 8.87 -11.72
N ARG A 263 -5.69 9.86 -10.96
CA ARG A 263 -6.54 10.74 -10.14
C ARG A 263 -7.58 11.56 -10.92
N GLN A 264 -7.40 11.72 -12.22
CA GLN A 264 -8.36 12.50 -13.04
C GLN A 264 -9.65 11.72 -13.29
N ASP A 265 -9.51 10.39 -13.48
CA ASP A 265 -10.65 9.51 -13.78
C ASP A 265 -10.23 8.06 -13.49
N PRO A 266 -10.37 7.59 -12.24
CA PRO A 266 -9.96 6.25 -11.80
C PRO A 266 -11.02 5.19 -12.17
N PHE A 267 -11.48 5.17 -13.42
CA PHE A 267 -12.54 4.29 -13.85
C PHE A 267 -12.15 2.82 -13.83
N LEU A 268 -13.03 2.00 -13.27
CA LEU A 268 -12.84 0.54 -13.14
C LEU A 268 -14.03 -0.20 -13.73
N TYR A 269 -13.77 -1.07 -14.69
CA TYR A 269 -14.71 -2.13 -15.04
C TYR A 269 -14.72 -3.20 -13.95
N ARG A 270 -15.84 -3.93 -13.86
CA ARG A 270 -15.97 -5.10 -13.02
C ARG A 270 -15.93 -6.35 -13.92
N ALA A 271 -14.88 -7.16 -13.80
CA ALA A 271 -14.77 -8.45 -14.47
C ALA A 271 -15.38 -9.53 -13.56
N GLU A 272 -16.50 -10.07 -13.95
CA GLU A 272 -17.22 -11.14 -13.24
C GLU A 272 -16.93 -12.47 -13.95
N VAL A 273 -16.27 -13.37 -13.25
CA VAL A 273 -15.90 -14.70 -13.76
C VAL A 273 -16.73 -15.74 -13.05
N SER A 274 -17.57 -16.43 -13.79
CA SER A 274 -18.55 -17.40 -13.30
C SER A 274 -18.29 -18.78 -13.88
N LEU A 275 -18.35 -19.79 -13.03
CA LEU A 275 -18.23 -21.21 -13.41
C LEU A 275 -19.55 -21.91 -13.16
N TRP A 276 -20.09 -22.52 -14.21
CA TRP A 276 -21.40 -23.20 -14.20
C TRP A 276 -21.22 -24.68 -14.36
N LYS A 277 -21.97 -25.47 -13.60
CA LYS A 277 -22.02 -26.96 -13.67
C LYS A 277 -23.46 -27.43 -13.72
N GLY A 278 -23.84 -28.17 -14.75
CA GLY A 278 -25.21 -28.65 -14.93
C GLY A 278 -26.27 -27.52 -14.95
N GLY A 279 -25.91 -26.34 -15.43
CA GLY A 279 -26.79 -25.17 -15.48
C GLY A 279 -26.93 -24.41 -14.14
N GLN A 280 -26.20 -24.81 -13.08
CA GLN A 280 -26.16 -24.13 -11.79
C GLN A 280 -24.82 -23.41 -11.62
N LEU A 281 -24.86 -22.24 -10.99
CA LEU A 281 -23.64 -21.46 -10.64
C LEU A 281 -22.85 -22.25 -9.58
N ALA A 282 -21.68 -22.76 -9.95
CA ALA A 282 -20.78 -23.48 -9.06
C ALA A 282 -19.85 -22.52 -8.30
N ASP A 283 -19.32 -21.49 -8.99
CA ASP A 283 -18.42 -20.52 -8.40
C ASP A 283 -18.48 -19.18 -9.13
N CYS A 284 -18.17 -18.09 -8.42
CA CYS A 284 -18.07 -16.75 -9.01
C CYS A 284 -17.01 -15.94 -8.29
N VAL A 285 -16.12 -15.32 -9.06
CA VAL A 285 -15.09 -14.39 -8.55
C VAL A 285 -15.14 -13.11 -9.36
N THR A 286 -15.10 -11.98 -8.66
CA THR A 286 -15.11 -10.64 -9.28
C THR A 286 -13.76 -9.98 -9.08
N GLN A 287 -13.24 -9.37 -10.17
CA GLN A 287 -12.00 -8.60 -10.15
C GLN A 287 -12.19 -7.22 -10.77
N PRO A 288 -11.51 -6.17 -10.27
CA PRO A 288 -11.48 -4.89 -10.95
C PRO A 288 -10.63 -4.99 -12.23
N LEU A 289 -11.00 -4.21 -13.26
CA LEU A 289 -10.19 -4.02 -14.45
C LEU A 289 -10.13 -2.52 -14.80
N GLY A 290 -8.98 -1.91 -14.59
CA GLY A 290 -8.67 -0.57 -15.07
C GLY A 290 -7.81 -0.64 -16.32
N LEU A 291 -8.38 -0.27 -17.46
CA LEU A 291 -7.67 -0.28 -18.73
C LEU A 291 -6.77 0.95 -18.85
N ARG A 292 -5.48 0.75 -19.05
CA ARG A 292 -4.50 1.82 -19.20
C ARG A 292 -3.29 1.35 -19.99
N TYR A 293 -2.58 2.33 -20.53
CA TYR A 293 -1.23 2.15 -21.06
C TYR A 293 -0.33 3.27 -20.55
N TYR A 294 0.93 2.99 -20.36
CA TYR A 294 1.89 3.97 -19.85
C TYR A 294 3.30 3.64 -20.35
N ARG A 295 4.18 4.60 -20.20
CA ARG A 295 5.62 4.42 -20.48
C ARG A 295 6.43 5.33 -19.57
N ILE A 296 7.66 4.93 -19.34
CA ILE A 296 8.69 5.75 -18.70
C ILE A 296 9.69 6.15 -19.78
N ASP A 297 9.79 7.44 -20.01
CA ASP A 297 10.67 8.03 -21.00
C ASP A 297 11.92 8.56 -20.30
N PRO A 298 13.17 8.24 -20.77
CA PRO A 298 14.38 8.64 -20.09
C PRO A 298 14.59 10.16 -20.02
N ASP A 299 14.03 10.93 -20.99
CA ASP A 299 14.18 12.40 -21.06
C ASP A 299 12.99 13.16 -20.51
N LYS A 300 11.81 12.53 -20.48
CA LYS A 300 10.52 13.22 -20.23
C LYS A 300 9.72 12.63 -19.09
N GLY A 301 10.24 11.57 -18.42
CA GLY A 301 9.58 10.97 -17.28
C GLY A 301 8.38 10.08 -17.60
N PHE A 302 7.39 10.05 -16.72
CA PHE A 302 6.26 9.12 -16.78
C PHE A 302 5.09 9.67 -17.61
N PHE A 303 4.48 8.80 -18.42
CA PHE A 303 3.31 9.10 -19.23
C PHE A 303 2.20 8.08 -18.96
N LEU A 304 0.98 8.54 -18.69
CA LEU A 304 -0.21 7.72 -18.55
C LEU A 304 -1.20 8.06 -19.69
N ASN A 305 -1.66 7.04 -20.42
CA ASN A 305 -2.60 7.17 -21.53
C ASN A 305 -2.18 8.24 -22.56
N GLY A 306 -0.85 8.31 -22.80
CA GLY A 306 -0.24 9.25 -23.74
C GLY A 306 -0.04 10.66 -23.22
N LYS A 307 -0.42 10.98 -21.97
CA LYS A 307 -0.22 12.29 -21.35
C LYS A 307 0.92 12.23 -20.34
N HIS A 308 1.78 13.24 -20.34
CA HIS A 308 2.83 13.40 -19.33
C HIS A 308 2.19 13.55 -17.95
N LEU A 309 2.68 12.78 -16.97
CA LEU A 309 2.21 12.77 -15.59
C LEU A 309 3.41 12.69 -14.65
N PRO A 310 3.93 13.82 -14.15
CA PRO A 310 4.96 13.79 -13.12
C PRO A 310 4.44 13.06 -11.88
N LEU A 311 5.18 12.04 -11.42
CA LEU A 311 4.77 11.29 -10.24
C LEU A 311 5.22 12.02 -8.97
N GLN A 312 4.24 12.58 -8.27
CA GLN A 312 4.35 13.29 -7.00
C GLN A 312 4.01 12.30 -5.88
N GLY A 313 5.04 11.62 -5.41
CA GLY A 313 4.87 10.43 -4.59
C GLY A 313 5.34 10.58 -3.16
N VAL A 314 4.90 9.64 -2.35
CA VAL A 314 5.35 9.42 -0.97
C VAL A 314 5.67 7.95 -0.77
N CYS A 315 6.53 7.63 0.20
CA CYS A 315 6.69 6.28 0.70
C CYS A 315 5.73 6.01 1.86
N ARG A 316 5.32 4.76 2.05
CA ARG A 316 4.47 4.34 3.16
C ARG A 316 4.94 3.04 3.77
N HIS A 317 5.25 3.06 5.08
CA HIS A 317 5.26 1.85 5.91
C HIS A 317 3.84 1.50 6.37
N GLN A 318 3.55 0.19 6.47
CA GLN A 318 2.25 -0.31 6.92
C GLN A 318 2.25 -0.49 8.44
N ASP A 319 2.39 0.62 9.18
CA ASP A 319 2.31 0.59 10.64
C ASP A 319 1.71 1.87 11.22
N ARG A 320 1.38 1.81 12.50
CA ARG A 320 0.76 2.90 13.25
C ARG A 320 1.09 2.76 14.74
N SER A 321 1.18 3.90 15.44
CA SER A 321 1.62 3.96 16.84
C SER A 321 0.83 3.08 17.81
N GLU A 322 -0.47 2.92 17.59
CA GLU A 322 -1.35 2.20 18.52
C GLU A 322 -1.33 0.69 18.33
N VAL A 323 -1.17 0.25 17.08
CA VAL A 323 -1.43 -1.14 16.67
C VAL A 323 -0.27 -1.80 15.91
N GLY A 324 0.87 -1.11 15.73
CA GLY A 324 1.93 -1.60 14.86
C GLY A 324 1.41 -1.85 13.44
N ASN A 325 1.73 -3.01 12.86
CA ASN A 325 1.25 -3.37 11.52
C ASN A 325 -0.13 -4.05 11.49
N ALA A 326 -0.79 -4.25 12.65
CA ALA A 326 -2.12 -4.86 12.74
C ALA A 326 -3.23 -3.86 12.35
N LEU A 327 -3.17 -3.38 11.11
CA LEU A 327 -4.07 -2.34 10.60
C LEU A 327 -5.44 -2.91 10.22
N ARG A 328 -6.45 -2.09 10.40
CA ARG A 328 -7.84 -2.35 9.99
C ARG A 328 -8.20 -1.45 8.80
N PRO A 329 -9.30 -1.71 8.07
CA PRO A 329 -9.73 -0.90 6.93
C PRO A 329 -9.72 0.60 7.18
N GLN A 330 -10.21 1.04 8.35
CA GLN A 330 -10.27 2.46 8.72
C GLN A 330 -8.89 3.14 8.77
N HIS A 331 -7.85 2.41 9.19
CA HIS A 331 -6.48 2.92 9.23
C HIS A 331 -5.93 3.13 7.81
N HIS A 332 -6.23 2.22 6.89
CA HIS A 332 -5.86 2.35 5.48
C HIS A 332 -6.61 3.50 4.80
N GLU A 333 -7.89 3.68 5.12
CA GLU A 333 -8.72 4.77 4.60
C GLU A 333 -8.20 6.14 5.08
N GLU A 334 -7.81 6.27 6.35
CA GLU A 334 -7.24 7.50 6.91
C GLU A 334 -5.90 7.83 6.23
N ASP A 335 -5.01 6.84 6.05
CA ASP A 335 -3.74 7.04 5.35
C ASP A 335 -3.97 7.50 3.89
N ALA A 336 -4.91 6.85 3.17
CA ALA A 336 -5.27 7.24 1.82
C ALA A 336 -5.88 8.66 1.76
N ALA A 337 -6.75 9.01 2.71
CA ALA A 337 -7.36 10.34 2.79
C ALA A 337 -6.31 11.43 3.00
N LEU A 338 -5.30 11.21 3.85
CA LEU A 338 -4.20 12.14 4.07
C LEU A 338 -3.33 12.32 2.80
N MET A 339 -3.08 11.24 2.05
CA MET A 339 -2.39 11.31 0.76
C MET A 339 -3.19 12.11 -0.27
N LEU A 340 -4.49 11.88 -0.36
CA LEU A 340 -5.39 12.61 -1.26
C LEU A 340 -5.48 14.09 -0.89
N GLU A 341 -5.55 14.42 0.41
CA GLU A 341 -5.54 15.79 0.92
C GLU A 341 -4.28 16.53 0.50
N MET A 342 -3.12 15.88 0.58
CA MET A 342 -1.85 16.49 0.19
C MET A 342 -1.72 16.65 -1.33
N GLY A 343 -2.47 15.89 -2.12
CA GLY A 343 -2.41 15.92 -3.58
C GLY A 343 -1.48 14.86 -4.18
N VAL A 344 -1.12 13.83 -3.41
CA VAL A 344 -0.32 12.69 -3.88
C VAL A 344 -0.99 12.00 -5.07
N ASN A 345 -0.21 11.66 -6.09
CA ASN A 345 -0.65 10.87 -7.24
C ASN A 345 0.13 9.56 -7.41
N ALA A 346 1.15 9.32 -6.59
CA ALA A 346 1.91 8.08 -6.58
C ALA A 346 2.31 7.68 -5.15
N VAL A 347 2.46 6.39 -4.89
CA VAL A 347 2.94 5.85 -3.62
C VAL A 347 3.90 4.70 -3.84
N ARG A 348 5.03 4.71 -3.14
CA ARG A 348 5.92 3.57 -3.01
C ARG A 348 5.57 2.84 -1.71
N LEU A 349 5.16 1.59 -1.84
CA LEU A 349 4.77 0.75 -0.70
C LEU A 349 6.02 0.07 -0.12
N ALA A 350 6.81 0.88 0.58
CA ALA A 350 8.07 0.48 1.16
C ALA A 350 7.86 -0.38 2.42
N HIS A 351 8.61 -1.42 2.59
CA HIS A 351 9.57 -2.07 1.68
C HIS A 351 9.09 -3.51 1.43
N TYR A 352 7.79 -3.74 1.34
CA TYR A 352 7.16 -5.06 1.31
C TYR A 352 5.73 -4.99 0.77
N PRO A 353 5.14 -6.12 0.31
CA PRO A 353 3.73 -6.19 -0.07
C PRO A 353 2.81 -5.74 1.07
N GLN A 354 1.93 -4.79 0.79
CA GLN A 354 0.96 -4.30 1.78
C GLN A 354 -0.40 -5.01 1.64
N ALA A 355 -1.37 -4.67 2.49
CA ALA A 355 -2.67 -5.31 2.48
C ALA A 355 -3.40 -5.06 1.14
N THR A 356 -4.05 -6.08 0.58
CA THR A 356 -4.85 -6.00 -0.66
C THR A 356 -5.88 -4.86 -0.60
N TYR A 357 -6.44 -4.61 0.58
CA TYR A 357 -7.36 -3.50 0.80
C TYR A 357 -6.75 -2.13 0.43
N PHE A 358 -5.45 -1.93 0.70
CA PHE A 358 -4.80 -0.66 0.37
C PHE A 358 -4.58 -0.51 -1.14
N TYR A 359 -4.23 -1.58 -1.85
CA TYR A 359 -4.16 -1.55 -3.34
C TYR A 359 -5.52 -1.22 -3.94
N ASN A 360 -6.61 -1.79 -3.41
CA ASN A 360 -7.98 -1.46 -3.83
C ASN A 360 -8.31 0.04 -3.63
N LEU A 361 -7.83 0.65 -2.54
CA LEU A 361 -7.97 2.09 -2.31
C LEU A 361 -7.18 2.89 -3.35
N MET A 362 -5.97 2.46 -3.72
CA MET A 362 -5.15 3.13 -4.73
C MET A 362 -5.80 3.06 -6.12
N ASP A 363 -6.36 1.90 -6.48
CA ASP A 363 -7.11 1.72 -7.72
C ASP A 363 -8.29 2.70 -7.82
N LYS A 364 -9.11 2.76 -6.77
CA LYS A 364 -10.31 3.59 -6.68
C LYS A 364 -10.02 5.09 -6.66
N ASN A 365 -8.87 5.47 -6.10
CA ASN A 365 -8.48 6.87 -5.97
C ASN A 365 -7.49 7.32 -7.06
N GLY A 366 -7.11 6.43 -7.96
CA GLY A 366 -6.23 6.73 -9.08
C GLY A 366 -4.80 7.07 -8.70
N ILE A 367 -4.29 6.51 -7.59
CA ILE A 367 -2.91 6.70 -7.15
C ILE A 367 -2.03 5.61 -7.75
N ILE A 368 -0.97 6.00 -8.46
CA ILE A 368 0.02 5.09 -9.04
C ILE A 368 0.81 4.40 -7.92
N VAL A 369 1.02 3.10 -8.04
CA VAL A 369 1.71 2.29 -7.03
C VAL A 369 3.02 1.73 -7.57
N TRP A 370 4.06 1.87 -6.78
CA TRP A 370 5.26 1.07 -6.81
C TRP A 370 5.15 0.01 -5.70
N ALA A 371 5.02 -1.26 -6.07
CA ALA A 371 4.98 -2.41 -5.16
C ALA A 371 6.30 -3.16 -5.21
N GLU A 372 6.84 -3.59 -4.06
CA GLU A 372 8.15 -4.21 -3.98
C GLU A 372 8.19 -5.43 -3.05
N ILE A 373 9.14 -6.34 -3.30
CA ILE A 373 9.48 -7.43 -2.39
C ILE A 373 10.42 -6.94 -1.29
N PRO A 374 10.47 -7.59 -0.12
CA PRO A 374 11.29 -7.15 1.01
C PRO A 374 12.76 -7.55 0.87
N PHE A 375 13.37 -7.36 -0.29
CA PHE A 375 14.80 -7.57 -0.52
C PHE A 375 15.57 -6.29 -0.21
N ILE A 376 15.95 -6.13 1.05
CA ILE A 376 16.42 -4.87 1.63
C ILE A 376 17.85 -5.04 2.11
N GLY A 377 18.68 -4.07 1.77
CA GLY A 377 20.03 -3.92 2.29
C GLY A 377 20.07 -3.17 3.63
N PRO A 378 21.26 -3.06 4.21
CA PRO A 378 21.44 -2.53 5.56
C PRO A 378 21.18 -1.03 5.70
N GLY A 379 20.96 -0.29 4.61
CA GLY A 379 20.66 1.15 4.69
C GLY A 379 21.73 1.99 5.39
N GLY A 380 22.99 1.53 5.37
CA GLY A 380 24.11 2.17 6.07
C GLY A 380 24.48 1.55 7.41
N TYR A 381 23.81 0.48 7.81
CA TYR A 381 24.20 -0.37 8.95
C TYR A 381 25.10 -1.52 8.47
N ASP A 382 25.92 -2.10 9.39
CA ASP A 382 26.88 -3.15 9.04
C ASP A 382 26.26 -4.56 8.80
N ASP A 383 24.94 -4.66 8.83
CA ASP A 383 24.21 -5.91 8.68
C ASP A 383 24.12 -6.36 7.22
N LYS A 384 23.95 -7.66 7.00
CA LYS A 384 23.83 -8.24 5.66
C LYS A 384 22.38 -8.23 5.18
N GLY A 385 22.12 -7.55 4.08
CA GLY A 385 20.82 -7.61 3.36
C GLY A 385 20.68 -8.86 2.50
N PHE A 386 21.78 -9.50 2.13
CA PHE A 386 21.83 -10.68 1.28
C PHE A 386 22.79 -11.73 1.84
N VAL A 387 22.37 -13.00 1.75
CA VAL A 387 23.19 -14.17 2.01
C VAL A 387 23.00 -15.12 0.82
N ASP A 388 24.09 -15.52 0.18
CA ASP A 388 24.03 -16.40 -0.99
C ASP A 388 23.77 -17.87 -0.62
N LEU A 389 22.55 -18.12 -0.12
CA LEU A 389 22.04 -19.45 0.18
C LEU A 389 20.96 -19.86 -0.84
N PRO A 390 20.98 -21.11 -1.34
CA PRO A 390 19.91 -21.60 -2.22
C PRO A 390 18.50 -21.44 -1.63
N SER A 391 18.33 -21.63 -0.31
CA SER A 391 17.05 -21.46 0.39
C SER A 391 16.60 -20.00 0.43
N PHE A 392 17.52 -19.03 0.64
CA PHE A 392 17.22 -17.61 0.58
C PHE A 392 16.78 -17.19 -0.84
N ARG A 393 17.55 -17.62 -1.87
CA ARG A 393 17.19 -17.36 -3.28
C ARG A 393 15.81 -17.94 -3.63
N ALA A 394 15.54 -19.18 -3.20
CA ALA A 394 14.22 -19.80 -3.41
C ALA A 394 13.10 -19.01 -2.73
N ASN A 395 13.30 -18.61 -1.48
CA ASN A 395 12.32 -17.84 -0.72
C ASN A 395 11.99 -16.47 -1.38
N GLY A 396 12.99 -15.73 -1.83
CA GLY A 396 12.75 -14.45 -2.49
C GLY A 396 12.02 -14.61 -3.83
N LYS A 397 12.31 -15.67 -4.61
CA LYS A 397 11.56 -16.00 -5.83
C LYS A 397 10.10 -16.33 -5.52
N GLU A 398 9.83 -17.07 -4.44
CA GLU A 398 8.45 -17.35 -4.02
C GLU A 398 7.72 -16.07 -3.60
N GLN A 399 8.33 -15.19 -2.81
CA GLN A 399 7.73 -13.91 -2.41
C GLN A 399 7.48 -12.98 -3.63
N LEU A 400 8.33 -13.02 -4.66
CA LEU A 400 8.11 -12.27 -5.90
C LEU A 400 6.91 -12.78 -6.68
N LYS A 401 6.76 -14.12 -6.80
CA LYS A 401 5.57 -14.72 -7.44
C LYS A 401 4.30 -14.41 -6.66
N GLU A 402 4.35 -14.47 -5.32
CA GLU A 402 3.23 -14.08 -4.45
C GLU A 402 2.82 -12.64 -4.73
N LEU A 403 3.76 -11.69 -4.69
CA LEU A 403 3.50 -10.28 -4.97
C LEU A 403 2.82 -10.09 -6.32
N ILE A 404 3.39 -10.63 -7.39
CA ILE A 404 2.89 -10.42 -8.75
C ILE A 404 1.53 -11.11 -8.94
N ARG A 405 1.40 -12.39 -8.57
CA ARG A 405 0.16 -13.15 -8.82
C ARG A 405 -1.02 -12.68 -7.99
N GLN A 406 -0.79 -12.29 -6.73
CA GLN A 406 -1.84 -11.77 -5.85
C GLN A 406 -2.36 -10.41 -6.30
N HIS A 407 -1.48 -9.57 -6.85
CA HIS A 407 -1.78 -8.18 -7.15
C HIS A 407 -1.80 -7.84 -8.66
N TYR A 408 -1.80 -8.85 -9.53
CA TYR A 408 -1.72 -8.70 -10.98
C TYR A 408 -2.78 -7.74 -11.55
N ASN A 409 -4.02 -7.83 -11.06
CA ASN A 409 -5.18 -7.13 -11.62
C ASN A 409 -5.29 -5.66 -11.18
N HIS A 410 -4.45 -5.17 -10.26
CA HIS A 410 -4.49 -3.78 -9.81
C HIS A 410 -3.94 -2.82 -10.88
N PRO A 411 -4.77 -1.94 -11.47
CA PRO A 411 -4.32 -0.98 -12.48
C PRO A 411 -3.39 0.08 -11.90
N SER A 412 -3.49 0.36 -10.61
CA SER A 412 -2.62 1.32 -9.92
C SER A 412 -1.15 0.90 -9.94
N ILE A 413 -0.84 -0.40 -9.89
CA ILE A 413 0.54 -0.89 -9.93
C ILE A 413 1.12 -0.69 -11.32
N CYS A 414 2.18 0.12 -11.41
CA CYS A 414 2.89 0.43 -12.65
C CYS A 414 4.33 -0.08 -12.68
N VAL A 415 4.93 -0.43 -11.53
CA VAL A 415 6.28 -0.97 -11.45
C VAL A 415 6.38 -2.02 -10.35
N TRP A 416 7.21 -3.05 -10.59
CA TRP A 416 7.58 -4.06 -9.59
C TRP A 416 8.97 -3.75 -9.05
N GLY A 417 9.08 -3.52 -7.75
CA GLY A 417 10.35 -3.26 -7.05
C GLY A 417 11.06 -4.55 -6.67
N LEU A 418 12.34 -4.67 -7.02
CA LEU A 418 13.12 -5.88 -6.81
C LEU A 418 14.07 -5.81 -5.63
N PHE A 419 14.61 -4.63 -5.30
CA PHE A 419 15.48 -4.45 -4.14
C PHE A 419 15.50 -3.02 -3.63
N ASN A 420 15.98 -2.87 -2.38
CA ASN A 420 16.31 -1.59 -1.76
C ASN A 420 17.68 -1.63 -1.10
N GLU A 421 18.59 -0.69 -1.44
CA GLU A 421 19.87 -0.40 -0.76
C GLU A 421 20.79 -1.59 -0.53
N LEU A 422 20.87 -2.52 -1.48
CA LEU A 422 21.76 -3.65 -1.40
C LEU A 422 23.22 -3.25 -1.67
N LEU A 423 24.16 -3.97 -1.03
CA LEU A 423 25.60 -3.80 -1.21
C LEU A 423 26.14 -4.89 -2.14
N GLU A 424 27.09 -4.51 -3.02
CA GLU A 424 27.82 -5.46 -3.84
C GLU A 424 29.00 -6.13 -3.09
N SER A 425 29.35 -5.60 -1.92
CA SER A 425 30.40 -6.18 -1.05
C SER A 425 29.90 -7.42 -0.32
N GLY A 426 30.80 -8.36 -0.06
CA GLY A 426 30.48 -9.63 0.59
C GLY A 426 29.80 -10.62 -0.36
N ASP A 427 28.66 -11.16 0.02
CA ASP A 427 27.81 -11.95 -0.87
C ASP A 427 27.18 -11.02 -1.91
N ASN A 428 27.70 -11.03 -3.13
CA ASN A 428 27.28 -10.11 -4.18
C ASN A 428 25.90 -10.49 -4.75
N PRO A 429 24.87 -9.62 -4.66
CA PRO A 429 23.52 -9.96 -5.07
C PRO A 429 23.26 -9.83 -6.58
N VAL A 430 24.21 -9.34 -7.38
CA VAL A 430 24.02 -8.98 -8.80
C VAL A 430 23.40 -10.11 -9.61
N GLU A 431 23.96 -11.31 -9.56
CA GLU A 431 23.40 -12.45 -10.28
C GLU A 431 22.00 -12.83 -9.80
N TYR A 432 21.75 -12.73 -8.51
CA TYR A 432 20.42 -13.03 -7.98
C TYR A 432 19.40 -11.96 -8.36
N ILE A 433 19.77 -10.69 -8.44
CA ILE A 433 18.91 -9.62 -8.95
C ILE A 433 18.55 -9.86 -10.43
N LYS A 434 19.52 -10.33 -11.26
CA LYS A 434 19.24 -10.74 -12.64
C LYS A 434 18.20 -11.85 -12.71
N GLU A 435 18.33 -12.90 -11.87
CA GLU A 435 17.35 -13.99 -11.79
C GLU A 435 15.95 -13.48 -11.38
N LEU A 436 15.87 -12.55 -10.43
CA LEU A 436 14.61 -11.94 -10.00
C LEU A 436 14.00 -11.07 -11.10
N ASN A 437 14.84 -10.34 -11.85
CA ASN A 437 14.38 -9.51 -12.96
C ASN A 437 13.79 -10.36 -14.10
N GLU A 438 14.47 -11.44 -14.47
CA GLU A 438 13.95 -12.41 -15.45
C GLU A 438 12.64 -13.04 -14.97
N LEU A 439 12.58 -13.46 -13.71
CA LEU A 439 11.37 -14.03 -13.13
C LEU A 439 10.20 -13.04 -13.13
N ALA A 440 10.44 -11.77 -12.79
CA ALA A 440 9.41 -10.74 -12.82
C ALA A 440 8.80 -10.59 -14.21
N HIS A 441 9.63 -10.57 -15.26
CA HIS A 441 9.15 -10.50 -16.65
C HIS A 441 8.45 -11.77 -17.13
N GLN A 442 8.84 -12.95 -16.62
CA GLN A 442 8.12 -14.21 -16.88
C GLN A 442 6.73 -14.21 -16.24
N GLU A 443 6.60 -13.67 -15.02
CA GLU A 443 5.31 -13.58 -14.32
C GLU A 443 4.43 -12.44 -14.85
N ASP A 444 5.03 -11.31 -15.24
CA ASP A 444 4.33 -10.15 -15.81
C ASP A 444 5.20 -9.39 -16.83
N ALA A 445 5.00 -9.70 -18.11
CA ALA A 445 5.65 -9.00 -19.21
C ALA A 445 5.06 -7.60 -19.52
N THR A 446 4.02 -7.16 -18.80
CA THR A 446 3.30 -5.91 -19.08
C THR A 446 3.76 -4.74 -18.22
N ARG A 447 4.48 -5.00 -17.12
CA ARG A 447 5.00 -3.98 -16.21
C ARG A 447 6.52 -4.01 -16.15
N PRO A 448 7.17 -2.83 -16.17
CA PRO A 448 8.60 -2.73 -15.94
C PRO A 448 8.96 -3.02 -14.49
N THR A 449 10.20 -3.46 -14.31
CA THR A 449 10.85 -3.58 -13.01
C THR A 449 11.57 -2.29 -12.63
N THR A 450 11.74 -2.09 -11.32
CA THR A 450 12.54 -0.99 -10.77
C THR A 450 13.21 -1.40 -9.47
N SER A 451 14.12 -0.58 -8.99
CA SER A 451 14.80 -0.79 -7.71
C SER A 451 15.20 0.55 -7.09
N ALA A 452 15.46 0.54 -5.80
CA ALA A 452 15.97 1.69 -5.06
C ALA A 452 17.42 1.45 -4.62
N SER A 453 18.33 2.36 -4.96
CA SER A 453 19.74 2.25 -4.62
C SER A 453 20.23 3.48 -3.86
N ASN A 454 21.25 3.31 -3.03
CA ASN A 454 21.95 4.40 -2.35
C ASN A 454 23.44 4.45 -2.71
N GLN A 455 23.88 3.64 -3.68
CA GLN A 455 25.27 3.52 -4.09
C GLN A 455 25.43 3.33 -5.60
N MET A 456 26.65 3.44 -6.08
CA MET A 456 27.02 3.09 -7.45
C MET A 456 27.38 1.60 -7.52
N GLY A 457 27.17 1.00 -8.71
CA GLY A 457 27.49 -0.40 -8.96
C GLY A 457 26.70 -1.01 -10.10
N GLU A 458 27.03 -2.25 -10.50
CA GLU A 458 26.39 -2.99 -11.59
C GLU A 458 24.91 -3.24 -11.31
N LEU A 459 24.53 -3.41 -10.06
CA LEU A 459 23.16 -3.68 -9.64
C LEU A 459 22.15 -2.59 -10.12
N ASN A 460 22.63 -1.36 -10.37
CA ASN A 460 21.78 -0.24 -10.80
C ASN A 460 21.33 -0.31 -12.26
N PHE A 461 21.90 -1.24 -13.06
CA PHE A 461 21.68 -1.36 -14.49
C PHE A 461 20.94 -2.65 -14.89
N ILE A 462 20.33 -3.33 -13.93
CA ILE A 462 19.66 -4.63 -14.16
C ILE A 462 18.16 -4.44 -14.43
N THR A 463 17.50 -3.58 -13.66
CA THR A 463 16.05 -3.33 -13.78
C THR A 463 15.75 -2.33 -14.92
N ASP A 464 14.52 -2.35 -15.44
CA ASP A 464 14.10 -1.49 -16.57
C ASP A 464 14.14 0.01 -16.24
N ALA A 465 13.99 0.35 -14.97
CA ALA A 465 14.13 1.69 -14.43
C ALA A 465 14.86 1.61 -13.09
N ILE A 466 15.48 2.69 -12.68
CA ILE A 466 16.19 2.77 -11.40
C ILE A 466 15.80 4.04 -10.65
N ALA A 467 15.78 3.97 -9.34
CA ALA A 467 15.60 5.10 -8.48
C ALA A 467 16.66 5.14 -7.37
N TRP A 468 16.92 6.32 -6.84
CA TRP A 468 17.92 6.49 -5.80
C TRP A 468 17.34 7.09 -4.53
N ASN A 469 17.80 6.55 -3.40
CA ASN A 469 17.61 7.11 -2.08
C ASN A 469 18.66 8.21 -1.88
N ARG A 470 18.22 9.47 -1.97
CA ARG A 470 19.11 10.65 -1.94
C ARG A 470 18.70 11.60 -0.83
N TYR A 471 19.60 11.79 0.11
CA TYR A 471 19.36 12.59 1.30
C TYR A 471 20.29 13.81 1.38
N ASP A 472 20.57 14.44 0.20
CA ASP A 472 21.43 15.62 0.10
C ASP A 472 20.83 16.79 0.90
N GLY A 473 21.61 17.29 1.87
CA GLY A 473 21.14 18.29 2.85
C GLY A 473 20.64 17.70 4.16
N TRP A 474 20.50 16.38 4.28
CA TRP A 474 20.22 15.70 5.54
C TRP A 474 21.45 14.96 6.06
N TYR A 475 21.75 13.76 5.59
CA TYR A 475 22.93 13.00 6.03
C TYR A 475 24.26 13.64 5.61
N GLY A 476 24.32 14.26 4.46
CA GLY A 476 25.52 14.94 3.95
C GLY A 476 25.17 16.07 2.98
N GLY A 477 26.18 16.84 2.58
CA GLY A 477 26.06 17.86 1.54
C GLY A 477 25.00 18.93 1.81
N THR A 478 24.49 19.46 0.71
CA THR A 478 23.42 20.46 0.65
C THR A 478 22.32 20.00 -0.33
N PRO A 479 21.09 20.52 -0.26
CA PRO A 479 20.04 20.18 -1.24
C PRO A 479 20.42 20.46 -2.70
N ALA A 480 21.32 21.43 -2.95
CA ALA A 480 21.82 21.74 -4.30
C ALA A 480 22.69 20.62 -4.91
N ASP A 481 23.26 19.76 -4.07
CA ASP A 481 24.07 18.62 -4.54
C ASP A 481 23.24 17.59 -5.29
N LEU A 482 21.97 17.39 -4.90
CA LEU A 482 21.04 16.53 -5.58
C LEU A 482 20.90 16.93 -7.07
N GLY A 483 20.77 18.22 -7.36
CA GLY A 483 20.63 18.71 -8.73
C GLY A 483 21.86 18.42 -9.58
N ARG A 484 23.04 18.69 -9.04
CA ARG A 484 24.31 18.40 -9.74
C ARG A 484 24.48 16.91 -10.02
N TRP A 485 24.11 16.08 -9.05
CA TRP A 485 24.18 14.63 -9.19
C TRP A 485 23.19 14.12 -10.26
N LEU A 486 21.93 14.56 -10.22
CA LEU A 486 20.90 14.20 -11.20
C LEU A 486 21.33 14.57 -12.63
N ASP A 487 21.82 15.80 -12.83
CA ASP A 487 22.25 16.28 -14.14
C ASP A 487 23.48 15.51 -14.66
N ALA A 488 24.39 15.12 -13.78
CA ALA A 488 25.53 14.26 -14.12
C ALA A 488 25.07 12.85 -14.53
N MET A 489 24.21 12.22 -13.72
CA MET A 489 23.68 10.87 -14.02
C MET A 489 22.94 10.83 -15.35
N HIS A 490 22.07 11.80 -15.62
CA HIS A 490 21.32 11.86 -16.87
C HIS A 490 22.24 12.10 -18.09
N ARG A 491 23.27 12.94 -17.94
CA ARG A 491 24.27 13.18 -19.01
C ARG A 491 25.12 11.96 -19.28
N ASP A 492 25.59 11.28 -18.23
CA ASP A 492 26.55 10.17 -18.32
C ASP A 492 25.85 8.84 -18.68
N HIS A 493 24.55 8.74 -18.39
CA HIS A 493 23.70 7.57 -18.65
C HIS A 493 22.33 7.99 -19.24
N PRO A 494 22.29 8.52 -20.46
CA PRO A 494 21.05 9.09 -21.03
C PRO A 494 19.94 8.07 -21.31
N GLU A 495 20.28 6.77 -21.37
CA GLU A 495 19.30 5.68 -21.55
C GLU A 495 18.56 5.30 -20.28
N ILE A 496 19.08 5.67 -19.10
CA ILE A 496 18.49 5.27 -17.80
C ILE A 496 17.25 6.09 -17.48
N ARG A 497 16.24 5.40 -17.00
CA ARG A 497 15.02 6.01 -16.47
C ARG A 497 15.18 6.28 -14.99
N ILE A 498 15.49 7.55 -14.64
CA ILE A 498 15.90 7.98 -13.30
C ILE A 498 14.69 8.44 -12.47
N ALA A 499 14.61 8.02 -11.19
CA ALA A 499 13.73 8.59 -10.18
C ALA A 499 14.44 8.80 -8.85
N ILE A 500 13.79 9.52 -7.94
CA ILE A 500 14.19 9.63 -6.53
C ILE A 500 13.21 8.80 -5.69
N SER A 501 13.68 7.66 -5.25
CA SER A 501 12.87 6.70 -4.46
C SER A 501 12.70 7.12 -3.01
N GLU A 502 13.66 7.87 -2.47
CA GLU A 502 13.59 8.43 -1.13
C GLU A 502 14.34 9.76 -1.04
N TYR A 503 13.71 10.74 -0.42
CA TYR A 503 14.33 11.97 0.10
C TYR A 503 13.50 12.48 1.26
N GLY A 504 14.17 12.92 2.33
CA GLY A 504 13.49 13.38 3.55
C GLY A 504 14.46 13.82 4.64
N ALA A 505 13.94 14.49 5.62
CA ALA A 505 14.65 14.94 6.83
C ALA A 505 13.80 14.69 8.06
N GLY A 506 14.43 14.34 9.18
CA GLY A 506 13.75 14.16 10.46
C GLY A 506 13.19 15.48 11.00
N ALA A 507 12.05 15.42 11.67
CA ALA A 507 11.49 16.54 12.41
C ALA A 507 10.57 16.11 13.54
N SER A 508 10.76 16.73 14.70
CA SER A 508 9.81 16.67 15.80
C SER A 508 8.93 17.92 15.82
N ILE A 509 7.63 17.72 16.06
CA ILE A 509 6.69 18.83 16.27
C ILE A 509 6.97 19.61 17.56
N TYR A 510 7.82 19.09 18.43
CA TYR A 510 8.23 19.71 19.70
C TYR A 510 9.54 20.47 19.60
N HIS A 511 10.33 20.26 18.53
CA HIS A 511 11.61 20.93 18.33
C HIS A 511 11.46 22.11 17.39
N GLN A 512 11.59 23.31 17.95
CA GLN A 512 11.42 24.56 17.22
C GLN A 512 12.64 25.47 17.39
N GLN A 513 13.00 26.20 16.35
CA GLN A 513 14.08 27.20 16.37
C GLN A 513 13.77 28.34 15.41
N ASP A 514 14.27 29.55 15.70
CA ASP A 514 14.12 30.72 14.82
C ASP A 514 15.12 30.70 13.67
N SER A 515 16.37 30.35 13.96
CA SER A 515 17.45 30.35 12.98
C SER A 515 17.37 29.04 12.12
N LEU A 516 17.63 29.19 10.83
CA LEU A 516 17.73 28.01 9.94
C LEU A 516 19.16 27.43 10.05
N VAL A 517 19.32 26.50 10.99
CA VAL A 517 20.59 25.82 11.25
C VAL A 517 20.40 24.31 10.98
N LYS A 518 21.32 23.70 10.19
CA LYS A 518 21.34 22.29 9.93
C LYS A 518 21.55 21.53 11.23
N THR A 519 20.68 20.57 11.50
CA THR A 519 20.84 19.65 12.63
C THR A 519 21.76 18.48 12.28
N VAL A 520 22.27 17.80 13.29
CA VAL A 520 22.98 16.53 13.14
C VAL A 520 21.95 15.42 13.08
N PRO A 521 21.90 14.60 11.99
CA PRO A 521 20.86 13.59 11.79
C PRO A 521 20.76 12.51 12.88
N THR A 522 21.85 12.26 13.59
CA THR A 522 21.91 11.28 14.68
C THR A 522 21.68 11.92 16.07
N SER A 523 21.37 13.22 16.11
CA SER A 523 21.07 13.92 17.37
C SER A 523 19.61 13.72 17.79
N TRP A 524 19.35 14.04 19.07
CA TRP A 524 17.98 14.10 19.58
C TRP A 524 17.20 15.33 19.07
N TRP A 525 17.91 16.36 18.52
CA TRP A 525 17.32 17.64 18.12
C TRP A 525 17.04 17.68 16.63
N HIS A 526 15.76 17.50 16.24
CA HIS A 526 15.28 17.56 14.86
C HIS A 526 14.26 18.68 14.71
N PRO A 527 14.70 19.94 14.46
CA PRO A 527 13.79 21.08 14.37
C PRO A 527 12.98 21.06 13.07
N GLU A 528 11.68 21.37 13.19
CA GLU A 528 10.72 21.27 12.09
C GLU A 528 11.03 22.23 10.94
N ASN A 529 11.57 23.43 11.22
CA ASN A 529 11.94 24.38 10.17
C ASN A 529 13.04 23.87 9.24
N TRP A 530 13.96 22.99 9.74
CA TRP A 530 14.96 22.36 8.88
C TRP A 530 14.33 21.34 7.93
N GLN A 531 13.39 20.54 8.38
CA GLN A 531 12.64 19.63 7.51
C GLN A 531 11.91 20.41 6.42
N THR A 532 11.24 21.51 6.78
CA THR A 532 10.49 22.35 5.84
C THR A 532 11.42 22.92 4.77
N TYR A 533 12.55 23.50 5.16
CA TYR A 533 13.57 24.00 4.24
C TYR A 533 14.12 22.90 3.32
N TYR A 534 14.45 21.74 3.89
CA TYR A 534 14.96 20.59 3.16
C TYR A 534 14.00 20.18 2.03
N HIS A 535 12.71 20.05 2.34
CA HIS A 535 11.69 19.65 1.37
C HIS A 535 11.46 20.73 0.31
N ILE A 536 11.47 21.99 0.67
CA ILE A 536 11.36 23.12 -0.27
C ILE A 536 12.49 23.05 -1.32
N GLU A 537 13.74 22.97 -0.89
CA GLU A 537 14.88 23.03 -1.79
C GLU A 537 15.04 21.76 -2.64
N ASN A 538 14.81 20.57 -2.07
CA ASN A 538 14.83 19.33 -2.83
C ASN A 538 13.67 19.25 -3.85
N TRP A 539 12.47 19.70 -3.49
CA TRP A 539 11.35 19.74 -4.43
C TRP A 539 11.58 20.72 -5.59
N LYS A 540 12.12 21.90 -5.33
CA LYS A 540 12.54 22.84 -6.39
C LYS A 540 13.52 22.17 -7.35
N THR A 541 14.48 21.45 -6.83
CA THR A 541 15.50 20.73 -7.59
C THR A 541 14.88 19.61 -8.45
N ILE A 542 14.03 18.77 -7.87
CA ILE A 542 13.44 17.61 -8.55
C ILE A 542 12.44 18.08 -9.61
N SER A 543 11.51 18.95 -9.24
CA SER A 543 10.41 19.38 -10.11
C SER A 543 10.82 20.17 -11.34
N SER A 544 12.04 20.72 -11.34
CA SER A 544 12.63 21.39 -12.52
C SER A 544 13.27 20.44 -13.54
N ARG A 545 13.27 19.12 -13.29
CA ARG A 545 13.94 18.10 -14.11
C ARG A 545 12.94 17.10 -14.68
N PRO A 546 12.42 17.33 -15.90
CA PRO A 546 11.35 16.49 -16.49
C PRO A 546 11.75 15.04 -16.74
N TYR A 547 13.05 14.73 -16.82
CA TYR A 547 13.54 13.37 -16.99
C TYR A 547 13.42 12.51 -15.73
N VAL A 548 13.19 13.10 -14.55
CA VAL A 548 12.91 12.35 -13.31
C VAL A 548 11.48 11.82 -13.39
N TRP A 549 11.32 10.50 -13.62
CA TRP A 549 10.00 9.91 -13.83
C TRP A 549 9.12 9.90 -12.58
N GLY A 550 9.71 9.97 -11.39
CA GLY A 550 8.97 10.03 -10.13
C GLY A 550 9.86 10.45 -8.97
N SER A 551 9.25 11.00 -7.95
CA SER A 551 9.89 11.32 -6.68
C SER A 551 9.01 10.90 -5.52
N PHE A 552 9.62 10.27 -4.50
CA PHE A 552 8.89 9.72 -3.38
C PHE A 552 9.47 10.24 -2.06
N VAL A 553 8.68 11.02 -1.34
CA VAL A 553 9.08 11.58 -0.04
C VAL A 553 9.24 10.46 0.98
N TRP A 554 10.36 10.42 1.67
CA TRP A 554 10.58 9.56 2.81
C TRP A 554 10.33 10.34 4.11
N ASN A 555 9.22 10.19 4.74
CA ASN A 555 8.12 9.28 4.51
C ASN A 555 6.80 10.07 4.62
N MET A 556 5.68 9.50 4.22
CA MET A 556 4.37 10.13 4.47
C MET A 556 4.09 10.24 5.96
N PHE A 557 4.42 9.20 6.72
CA PHE A 557 4.17 9.09 8.15
C PHE A 557 5.46 8.79 8.91
N ASP A 558 5.58 9.28 10.14
CA ASP A 558 6.53 8.70 11.09
C ASP A 558 6.16 7.23 11.31
N PHE A 559 7.15 6.36 11.57
CA PHE A 559 6.93 4.93 11.70
C PHE A 559 7.87 4.28 12.73
N GLY A 560 7.55 3.05 13.14
CA GLY A 560 8.33 2.31 14.13
C GLY A 560 9.66 1.78 13.59
N ALA A 561 10.77 2.16 14.21
CA ALA A 561 12.12 1.73 13.91
C ALA A 561 12.92 1.62 15.23
N ALA A 562 12.78 0.48 15.90
CA ALA A 562 13.21 0.30 17.29
C ALA A 562 14.70 0.56 17.56
N HIS A 563 15.56 0.39 16.55
CA HIS A 563 17.01 0.64 16.68
C HIS A 563 17.39 2.13 16.57
N ARG A 564 16.47 3.01 16.15
CA ARG A 564 16.73 4.46 16.09
C ARG A 564 16.66 5.09 17.45
N THR A 565 17.65 5.95 17.74
CA THR A 565 17.76 6.66 19.03
C THR A 565 17.74 8.18 18.90
N GLU A 566 17.74 8.68 17.65
CA GLU A 566 17.65 10.09 17.32
C GLU A 566 16.22 10.64 17.40
N GLY A 567 16.10 11.95 17.27
CA GLY A 567 14.83 12.66 17.37
C GLY A 567 14.34 12.80 18.82
N ASP A 568 13.11 13.23 18.99
CA ASP A 568 12.50 13.41 20.32
C ASP A 568 12.01 12.10 20.93
N ARG A 569 11.93 11.06 20.13
CA ARG A 569 11.34 9.78 20.54
C ARG A 569 12.13 8.60 19.99
N PRO A 570 13.00 7.97 20.80
CA PRO A 570 13.67 6.74 20.41
C PRO A 570 12.69 5.65 19.96
N GLY A 571 13.07 4.84 18.97
CA GLY A 571 12.23 3.81 18.39
C GLY A 571 11.28 4.27 17.30
N VAL A 572 11.39 5.52 16.87
CA VAL A 572 10.59 6.10 15.79
C VAL A 572 11.48 6.75 14.74
N ASN A 573 11.24 6.46 13.47
CA ASN A 573 11.78 7.25 12.38
C ASN A 573 10.87 8.46 12.16
N ASP A 574 11.37 9.66 12.44
CA ASP A 574 10.62 10.92 12.47
C ASP A 574 10.66 11.73 11.16
N LYS A 575 11.02 11.05 10.04
CA LYS A 575 11.05 11.69 8.70
C LYS A 575 9.67 11.83 8.06
N GLY A 576 8.60 11.38 8.72
CA GLY A 576 7.24 11.56 8.25
C GLY A 576 6.86 13.02 8.07
N LEU A 577 5.98 13.29 7.10
CA LEU A 577 5.29 14.57 6.95
C LEU A 577 4.09 14.68 7.91
N VAL A 578 3.66 13.55 8.47
CA VAL A 578 2.59 13.41 9.44
C VAL A 578 3.09 12.53 10.58
N THR A 579 2.71 12.85 11.81
CA THR A 579 3.11 12.09 13.01
C THR A 579 2.66 10.63 12.97
N PHE A 580 3.33 9.75 13.72
CA PHE A 580 3.08 8.31 13.77
C PHE A 580 1.63 7.93 14.14
N ASP A 581 0.96 8.78 14.92
CA ASP A 581 -0.45 8.64 15.30
C ASP A 581 -1.44 9.30 14.32
N ARG A 582 -0.96 9.85 13.19
CA ARG A 582 -1.72 10.57 12.14
C ARG A 582 -2.38 11.88 12.59
N LYS A 583 -2.14 12.36 13.79
CA LYS A 583 -2.88 13.51 14.33
C LYS A 583 -2.35 14.88 13.87
N VAL A 584 -1.04 14.97 13.65
CA VAL A 584 -0.41 16.25 13.32
C VAL A 584 0.28 16.19 11.96
N ARG A 585 -0.13 17.09 11.07
CA ARG A 585 0.56 17.38 9.81
C ARG A 585 1.68 18.38 10.12
N LYS A 586 2.93 18.05 9.73
CA LYS A 586 4.07 18.94 9.87
C LYS A 586 4.04 20.03 8.80
N ASP A 587 4.81 21.09 8.95
CA ASP A 587 4.79 22.24 8.02
C ASP A 587 5.10 21.83 6.58
N ALA A 588 6.02 20.89 6.37
CA ALA A 588 6.36 20.37 5.05
C ALA A 588 5.18 19.67 4.34
N PHE A 589 4.22 19.09 5.07
CA PHE A 589 2.98 18.56 4.49
C PHE A 589 2.21 19.66 3.76
N TYR A 590 2.08 20.83 4.37
CA TYR A 590 1.33 21.95 3.79
C TYR A 590 2.06 22.60 2.63
N PHE A 591 3.39 22.56 2.62
CA PHE A 591 4.19 22.95 1.45
C PHE A 591 3.83 22.06 0.25
N TYR A 592 3.82 20.75 0.41
CA TYR A 592 3.42 19.83 -0.66
C TYR A 592 1.94 20.00 -1.03
N LYS A 593 1.04 20.15 -0.06
CA LYS A 593 -0.39 20.41 -0.34
C LYS A 593 -0.57 21.63 -1.22
N ALA A 594 0.13 22.73 -0.97
CA ALA A 594 0.06 23.94 -1.78
C ALA A 594 0.54 23.71 -3.22
N ASN A 595 1.55 22.86 -3.40
CA ASN A 595 2.13 22.55 -4.71
C ASN A 595 1.34 21.47 -5.48
N TRP A 596 0.84 20.45 -4.81
CA TRP A 596 0.28 19.25 -5.45
C TRP A 596 -1.24 19.24 -5.51
N ASN A 597 -1.94 19.74 -4.48
CA ASN A 597 -3.40 19.83 -4.48
C ASN A 597 -3.86 21.14 -5.13
N LYS A 598 -4.35 21.04 -6.37
CA LYS A 598 -4.91 22.19 -7.11
C LYS A 598 -6.44 22.27 -7.05
N GLN A 599 -7.09 21.33 -6.34
CA GLN A 599 -8.56 21.27 -6.27
C GLN A 599 -9.12 22.13 -5.14
N GLU A 600 -8.42 22.17 -3.99
CA GLU A 600 -8.87 22.87 -2.81
C GLU A 600 -8.04 24.14 -2.58
N PRO A 601 -8.69 25.33 -2.46
CA PRO A 601 -7.99 26.54 -2.05
C PRO A 601 -7.36 26.37 -0.65
N MET A 602 -6.10 26.74 -0.50
CA MET A 602 -5.42 26.66 0.77
C MET A 602 -4.51 27.86 1.06
N LEU A 603 -4.33 28.14 2.35
CA LEU A 603 -3.40 29.09 2.90
C LEU A 603 -2.93 28.56 4.26
N TYR A 604 -1.62 28.52 4.51
CA TYR A 604 -1.04 27.99 5.74
C TYR A 604 0.21 28.77 6.14
N LEU A 605 0.25 29.27 7.38
CA LEU A 605 1.43 29.87 7.99
C LEU A 605 2.37 28.76 8.51
N ALA A 606 3.60 28.74 8.04
CA ALA A 606 4.63 27.85 8.59
C ALA A 606 5.19 28.38 9.92
N GLY A 607 5.75 27.48 10.73
CA GLY A 607 6.38 27.81 12.00
C GLY A 607 5.41 28.19 13.12
N LYS A 608 4.13 27.81 13.03
CA LYS A 608 3.11 28.08 14.06
C LYS A 608 3.41 27.45 15.41
N ARG A 609 4.13 26.33 15.42
CA ARG A 609 4.52 25.62 16.65
C ARG A 609 5.67 26.29 17.40
N ASN A 610 6.41 27.17 16.75
CA ASN A 610 7.41 28.02 17.40
C ASN A 610 6.74 29.22 18.07
N ILE A 611 6.08 28.99 19.21
CA ILE A 611 5.33 29.99 19.94
C ILE A 611 6.24 30.93 20.79
N MET A 612 7.50 30.55 21.04
CA MET A 612 8.47 31.35 21.76
C MET A 612 9.58 31.81 20.79
N ARG A 613 9.58 33.05 20.42
CA ARG A 613 10.56 33.65 19.49
C ARG A 613 11.73 34.24 20.24
N SER A 614 12.93 33.98 19.75
CA SER A 614 14.19 34.49 20.33
C SER A 614 14.73 35.71 19.60
N GLN A 615 14.19 36.05 18.43
CA GLN A 615 14.62 37.14 17.59
C GLN A 615 13.47 38.11 17.31
N GLN A 616 13.75 39.44 17.39
CA GLN A 616 12.74 40.47 17.12
C GLN A 616 12.38 40.53 15.64
N LEU A 617 13.37 40.41 14.76
CA LEU A 617 13.15 40.40 13.31
C LEU A 617 12.99 38.98 12.82
N GLN A 618 11.82 38.69 12.22
CA GLN A 618 11.45 37.40 11.75
C GLN A 618 11.32 37.37 10.22
N THR A 619 11.57 36.20 9.63
CA THR A 619 11.07 35.86 8.30
C THR A 619 9.79 35.02 8.47
N ILE A 620 8.66 35.54 7.99
CA ILE A 620 7.38 34.86 8.03
C ILE A 620 7.15 34.19 6.67
N ILE A 621 6.89 32.87 6.69
CA ILE A 621 6.65 32.06 5.51
C ILE A 621 5.21 31.54 5.57
N ALA A 622 4.53 31.59 4.43
CA ALA A 622 3.24 30.91 4.27
C ALA A 622 3.23 30.13 2.95
N PHE A 623 2.42 29.08 2.91
CA PHE A 623 2.19 28.26 1.72
C PHE A 623 0.76 28.47 1.22
N THR A 624 0.61 28.65 -0.10
CA THR A 624 -0.71 28.86 -0.69
C THR A 624 -0.73 28.47 -2.16
N ASN A 625 -1.87 27.96 -2.62
CA ASN A 625 -2.16 27.80 -4.05
C ASN A 625 -2.97 29.00 -4.62
N GLN A 626 -3.07 30.09 -3.84
CA GLN A 626 -3.66 31.37 -4.29
C GLN A 626 -2.57 32.30 -4.82
N PRO A 627 -2.91 33.28 -5.69
CA PRO A 627 -1.90 34.12 -6.32
C PRO A 627 -1.15 35.06 -5.36
N GLU A 628 -1.78 35.49 -4.28
CA GLU A 628 -1.19 36.44 -3.30
C GLU A 628 -1.85 36.31 -1.93
N ALA A 629 -1.16 36.79 -0.88
CA ALA A 629 -1.75 37.04 0.44
C ALA A 629 -1.15 38.27 1.10
N GLU A 630 -1.85 38.80 2.11
CA GLU A 630 -1.44 39.92 2.94
C GLU A 630 -1.14 39.46 4.34
N LEU A 631 0.01 39.88 4.90
CA LEU A 631 0.41 39.62 6.26
C LEU A 631 -0.01 40.74 7.19
N PHE A 632 -0.52 40.38 8.34
CA PHE A 632 -0.80 41.27 9.47
C PHE A 632 -0.04 40.82 10.72
N VAL A 633 0.56 41.73 11.44
CA VAL A 633 1.13 41.52 12.78
C VAL A 633 0.49 42.50 13.72
N ASN A 634 -0.16 42.03 14.78
CA ASN A 634 -0.92 42.81 15.74
C ASN A 634 -1.92 43.79 15.06
N GLY A 635 -2.61 43.31 14.00
CA GLY A 635 -3.53 44.09 13.20
C GLY A 635 -2.90 45.10 12.21
N LYS A 636 -1.57 45.33 12.25
CA LYS A 636 -0.86 46.17 11.31
C LYS A 636 -0.47 45.39 10.04
N SER A 637 -0.82 45.91 8.86
CA SER A 637 -0.43 45.31 7.58
C SER A 637 1.09 45.41 7.33
N TRP A 638 1.67 44.28 6.90
CA TRP A 638 3.04 44.20 6.39
C TRP A 638 3.06 44.07 4.86
N GLY A 639 1.93 44.31 4.21
CA GLY A 639 1.78 44.33 2.77
C GLY A 639 1.46 42.98 2.17
N LYS A 640 1.13 43.02 0.87
CA LYS A 640 0.81 41.86 0.05
C LYS A 640 2.05 41.34 -0.63
N VAL A 641 2.16 40.01 -0.68
CA VAL A 641 3.20 39.28 -1.41
C VAL A 641 2.55 38.31 -2.38
N LYS A 642 3.09 38.20 -3.59
CA LYS A 642 2.68 37.19 -4.57
C LYS A 642 3.36 35.87 -4.26
N ALA A 643 2.61 34.79 -4.42
CA ALA A 643 3.19 33.45 -4.33
C ALA A 643 4.26 33.25 -5.43
N ASP A 644 5.37 32.66 -5.06
CA ASP A 644 6.39 32.23 -6.01
C ASP A 644 5.91 30.99 -6.82
N PRO A 645 6.66 30.54 -7.83
CA PRO A 645 6.29 29.33 -8.61
C PRO A 645 6.14 28.07 -7.79
N TYR A 646 6.65 28.04 -6.55
CA TYR A 646 6.59 26.92 -5.61
C TYR A 646 5.60 27.13 -4.46
N ALA A 647 4.60 28.02 -4.67
CA ALA A 647 3.50 28.27 -3.74
C ALA A 647 3.97 28.88 -2.38
N ILE A 648 5.09 29.61 -2.38
CA ILE A 648 5.68 30.21 -1.18
C ILE A 648 5.41 31.71 -1.17
N LEU A 649 4.99 32.21 -0.01
CA LEU A 649 4.92 33.63 0.34
C LEU A 649 5.96 33.91 1.42
N GLU A 650 6.78 34.95 1.25
CA GLU A 650 7.84 35.30 2.19
C GLU A 650 7.80 36.78 2.53
N TRP A 651 7.72 37.10 3.81
CA TRP A 651 7.88 38.46 4.36
C TRP A 651 9.13 38.49 5.22
N LYS A 652 10.12 39.32 4.84
CA LYS A 652 11.40 39.43 5.52
C LYS A 652 11.39 40.63 6.50
N ASN A 653 12.22 40.52 7.54
CA ASN A 653 12.42 41.58 8.54
C ASN A 653 11.13 42.07 9.22
N VAL A 654 10.19 41.11 9.44
CA VAL A 654 8.96 41.38 10.18
C VAL A 654 9.27 41.59 11.64
N GLU A 655 8.99 42.78 12.15
CA GLU A 655 9.32 43.17 13.53
C GLU A 655 8.22 42.73 14.51
N LEU A 656 8.60 41.91 15.50
CA LEU A 656 7.75 41.55 16.62
C LEU A 656 7.85 42.54 17.75
N GLN A 657 6.76 42.78 18.47
CA GLN A 657 6.74 43.59 19.69
C GLN A 657 7.10 42.70 20.90
N PRO A 658 7.74 43.28 21.94
CA PRO A 658 7.94 42.57 23.20
C PRO A 658 6.61 42.07 23.77
N GLY A 659 6.55 40.78 24.15
CA GLY A 659 5.35 40.13 24.65
C GLY A 659 4.56 39.38 23.57
N GLU A 660 3.25 39.34 23.69
CA GLU A 660 2.37 38.60 22.78
C GLU A 660 2.24 39.28 21.42
N ASN A 661 2.29 38.48 20.35
CA ASN A 661 2.08 38.90 18.97
C ASN A 661 1.09 38.00 18.27
N GLU A 662 0.13 38.57 17.56
CA GLU A 662 -0.72 37.86 16.62
C GLU A 662 -0.10 37.97 15.23
N ILE A 663 0.16 36.83 14.60
CA ILE A 663 0.58 36.67 13.20
C ILE A 663 -0.60 36.15 12.39
N LYS A 664 -1.00 36.90 11.34
CA LYS A 664 -2.18 36.54 10.54
C LYS A 664 -1.93 36.79 9.07
N VAL A 665 -2.30 35.84 8.22
CA VAL A 665 -2.30 35.99 6.76
C VAL A 665 -3.71 35.88 6.21
N VAL A 666 -3.99 36.64 5.15
CA VAL A 666 -5.29 36.66 4.49
C VAL A 666 -5.07 36.59 2.97
N SER A 667 -5.74 35.65 2.32
CA SER A 667 -5.71 35.47 0.86
C SER A 667 -7.13 35.27 0.31
N GLY A 668 -7.24 35.26 -1.02
CA GLY A 668 -8.51 35.05 -1.69
C GLY A 668 -9.29 36.34 -1.94
N ASN A 669 -10.52 36.21 -2.45
CA ASN A 669 -11.35 37.38 -2.72
C ASN A 669 -12.08 37.86 -1.45
N LYS A 670 -12.55 39.12 -1.47
CA LYS A 670 -13.24 39.72 -0.32
C LYS A 670 -14.53 38.97 0.12
N LYS A 671 -15.10 38.10 -0.74
CA LYS A 671 -16.32 37.34 -0.42
C LYS A 671 -16.04 36.02 0.32
N ILE A 672 -14.88 35.39 0.05
CA ILE A 672 -14.46 34.12 0.68
C ILE A 672 -12.96 34.24 0.96
N PRO A 673 -12.57 34.97 2.02
CA PRO A 673 -11.16 35.06 2.39
C PRO A 673 -10.69 33.74 3.01
N LEU A 674 -9.49 33.30 2.63
CA LEU A 674 -8.74 32.32 3.38
C LEU A 674 -7.96 33.06 4.45
N VAL A 675 -8.05 32.59 5.67
CA VAL A 675 -7.37 33.20 6.82
C VAL A 675 -6.65 32.11 7.61
N ASP A 676 -5.39 32.38 7.96
CA ASP A 676 -4.65 31.54 8.89
C ASP A 676 -3.90 32.43 9.87
N SER A 677 -3.84 32.04 11.15
CA SER A 677 -3.20 32.85 12.19
C SER A 677 -2.69 31.99 13.34
N PHE A 678 -1.74 32.57 14.09
CA PHE A 678 -1.27 32.01 15.36
C PHE A 678 -0.74 33.14 16.25
N HIS A 679 -0.58 32.82 17.53
CA HIS A 679 0.04 33.72 18.54
C HIS A 679 1.43 33.22 18.89
N CYS A 680 2.37 34.15 19.05
CA CYS A 680 3.71 33.89 19.54
C CYS A 680 4.14 34.97 20.50
N ARG A 681 5.17 34.67 21.29
CA ARG A 681 5.78 35.60 22.26
C ARG A 681 7.23 35.85 21.92
N PHE A 682 7.61 37.13 21.88
CA PHE A 682 8.99 37.59 21.75
C PHE A 682 9.45 38.28 23.02
#